data_d10ee54fc6ee2cb0035dded62ba045de
#
_entry.id   d10ee54fc6ee2cb0035dded62ba045de
#
_cell.length_a   1.000
_cell.length_b   1.000
_cell.length_c   1.000
_cell.angle_alpha   90.00
_cell.angle_beta   90.00
_cell.angle_gamma   90.00
#
_symmetry.space_group_name_H-M   'P 1'
#
loop_
_entity.id
_entity.type
_entity.pdbx_description
1 polymer ?
#
loop_
_entity_poly.entity_id
_entity_poly.type
_entity_poly.pdbx_seq_one_letter_code
_entity_poly.pdbx_strand_id
1 'polypeptide(L)'
;MKQLTPIYDIANQFAQYTQTSIFITGNAGTGKTTFLRKLRSTTQKQIAVVAPTGVAAINAGGVTIHSFFQLPFTPFVPTIEGEHNLMSKIKMTSMRRKVIQELELLVIDEISMVRADLLDEIDTVLRHIRYRKNLPFGGVQVIFIGDLYQLPPVVTPDVQETLAPYYEGFFFFNSKVIQQQPPTYIEFDTIFRQEDTHFIKLLNEVRLNQLSNESFELLQQRYNPDYKINKEDNSILLTTHNAKAERINDEELAKIKAHTHTFKAEISGEFPEKNYPNEPTLTLKEGAKVMFIANDSGYPRRYFNGKIGVISRIDEEKRVFVKCDDIAEEISVSLELWENIRYTVNKSTKQIEEELLGSYSQLPLRLAWAITVHKSQGLTFEKAVIDVEAAFSSGQTYVALSRCRSLEGITLLSPIHRANLWIANNVKAYTNNKKEFSELSSQLNQEKEYFNQKLLFEIFDFTNSKGLIEELLKNTEKDKMFFSTETIPYLITIYREIVELDRVAYLFQKQLKQIIKDENLEILKQRLEDAANYFTDNIENTITLMRAPQAETDSREAANIFNELFQSIFGELSRRKHLICKINEDYSAERIFELKKSFRQPKFEINVYYNHFETSKKETEKKVKKEKKEKKEKKTPTYEISYQMYKEGKTIEEISKERNFTIGTIENHLSRYITTGEISVEEFVPEEFIAPVKELFSAGETLSSIFNTMEGNLSFGQLRMIRATMPELASQSDS
;
A
#
# COMPACT_ATOMS: atom_id res chain seq x y z
N MET A 1 -12.09 17.22 -18.14
CA MET A 1 -12.49 16.10 -17.26
C MET A 1 -13.95 15.81 -17.51
N LYS A 2 -14.31 14.58 -17.94
CA LYS A 2 -15.73 14.18 -18.00
C LYS A 2 -16.32 14.30 -16.60
N GLN A 3 -17.52 14.88 -16.50
CA GLN A 3 -18.22 15.11 -15.23
C GLN A 3 -18.39 13.79 -14.47
N LEU A 4 -18.01 13.73 -13.22
CA LEU A 4 -18.17 12.54 -12.37
C LEU A 4 -19.68 12.25 -12.24
N THR A 5 -20.04 10.97 -12.29
CA THR A 5 -21.44 10.58 -12.15
C THR A 5 -21.90 10.73 -10.69
N PRO A 6 -23.20 11.00 -10.44
CA PRO A 6 -23.71 11.12 -9.09
C PRO A 6 -23.40 9.91 -8.19
N ILE A 7 -23.43 8.70 -8.76
CA ILE A 7 -23.12 7.45 -8.02
C ILE A 7 -21.66 7.38 -7.57
N TYR A 8 -20.73 7.94 -8.37
CA TYR A 8 -19.32 8.03 -8.03
C TYR A 8 -19.12 8.96 -6.82
N ASP A 9 -19.84 10.08 -6.78
CA ASP A 9 -19.76 11.04 -5.69
C ASP A 9 -20.34 10.45 -4.40
N ILE A 10 -21.46 9.72 -4.46
CA ILE A 10 -22.01 8.97 -3.33
C ILE A 10 -20.97 7.97 -2.79
N ALA A 11 -20.33 7.19 -3.64
CA ALA A 11 -19.29 6.24 -3.21
C ALA A 11 -18.12 6.94 -2.50
N ASN A 12 -17.69 8.11 -3.03
CA ASN A 12 -16.64 8.91 -2.43
C ASN A 12 -17.06 9.45 -1.04
N GLN A 13 -18.30 9.91 -0.89
CA GLN A 13 -18.83 10.40 0.38
C GLN A 13 -18.96 9.27 1.42
N PHE A 14 -19.42 8.07 1.03
CA PHE A 14 -19.40 6.90 1.91
C PHE A 14 -17.97 6.57 2.38
N ALA A 15 -17.00 6.61 1.47
CA ALA A 15 -15.62 6.32 1.79
C ALA A 15 -15.02 7.32 2.78
N GLN A 16 -15.28 8.61 2.62
CA GLN A 16 -14.67 9.66 3.41
C GLN A 16 -15.41 9.94 4.73
N TYR A 17 -16.75 9.96 4.70
CA TYR A 17 -17.56 10.52 5.77
C TYR A 17 -18.47 9.50 6.45
N THR A 18 -18.23 8.21 6.29
CA THR A 18 -18.93 7.15 7.02
C THR A 18 -17.98 6.08 7.52
N GLN A 19 -18.47 5.18 8.38
CA GLN A 19 -17.74 3.98 8.81
C GLN A 19 -18.24 2.73 8.07
N THR A 20 -19.26 2.87 7.24
CA THR A 20 -19.92 1.76 6.56
C THR A 20 -19.03 1.17 5.51
N SER A 21 -18.79 -0.13 5.59
CA SER A 21 -18.08 -0.85 4.52
C SER A 21 -18.91 -0.83 3.24
N ILE A 22 -18.26 -0.63 2.10
CA ILE A 22 -18.91 -0.56 0.79
C ILE A 22 -18.28 -1.55 -0.19
N PHE A 23 -19.11 -2.11 -1.06
CA PHE A 23 -18.67 -2.89 -2.21
C PHE A 23 -18.92 -2.11 -3.49
N ILE A 24 -17.83 -1.67 -4.13
CA ILE A 24 -17.85 -0.94 -5.39
C ILE A 24 -17.64 -1.92 -6.53
N THR A 25 -18.63 -2.06 -7.37
CA THR A 25 -18.60 -2.93 -8.54
C THR A 25 -19.00 -2.17 -9.81
N GLY A 26 -19.10 -2.88 -10.91
CA GLY A 26 -19.48 -2.35 -12.23
C GLY A 26 -18.69 -3.01 -13.34
N ASN A 27 -19.08 -2.79 -14.56
CA ASN A 27 -18.49 -3.36 -15.77
C ASN A 27 -16.98 -3.05 -15.88
N ALA A 28 -16.29 -3.78 -16.73
CA ALA A 28 -14.94 -3.41 -17.13
C ALA A 28 -14.95 -2.00 -17.74
N GLY A 29 -14.05 -1.11 -17.28
CA GLY A 29 -13.97 0.26 -17.81
C GLY A 29 -14.90 1.30 -17.15
N THR A 30 -15.59 1.00 -16.06
CA THR A 30 -16.44 1.96 -15.32
C THR A 30 -15.68 2.89 -14.35
N GLY A 31 -14.35 2.90 -14.38
CA GLY A 31 -13.56 3.86 -13.62
C GLY A 31 -13.24 3.47 -12.17
N LYS A 32 -13.41 2.20 -11.76
CA LYS A 32 -13.07 1.71 -10.40
C LYS A 32 -11.65 2.05 -9.97
N THR A 33 -10.65 1.81 -10.83
CA THR A 33 -9.24 2.16 -10.56
C THR A 33 -9.02 3.68 -10.47
N THR A 34 -9.74 4.46 -11.26
CA THR A 34 -9.71 5.93 -11.19
C THR A 34 -10.28 6.43 -9.87
N PHE A 35 -11.37 5.80 -9.41
CA PHE A 35 -11.94 6.05 -8.10
C PHE A 35 -10.92 5.81 -6.99
N LEU A 36 -10.26 4.64 -7.00
CA LEU A 36 -9.26 4.28 -6.00
C LEU A 36 -8.11 5.30 -5.95
N ARG A 37 -7.58 5.70 -7.11
CA ARG A 37 -6.50 6.71 -7.18
C ARG A 37 -6.95 8.05 -6.61
N LYS A 38 -8.15 8.50 -6.96
CA LYS A 38 -8.70 9.77 -6.41
C LYS A 38 -8.93 9.66 -4.91
N LEU A 39 -9.56 8.60 -4.44
CA LEU A 39 -9.79 8.37 -3.01
C LEU A 39 -8.47 8.43 -2.22
N ARG A 40 -7.44 7.72 -2.69
CA ARG A 40 -6.12 7.69 -2.07
C ARG A 40 -5.49 9.08 -1.94
N SER A 41 -5.66 9.94 -2.95
CA SER A 41 -5.10 11.30 -2.93
C SER A 41 -5.93 12.31 -2.14
N THR A 42 -7.21 12.03 -1.86
CA THR A 42 -8.12 13.01 -1.24
C THR A 42 -8.57 12.66 0.16
N THR A 43 -8.50 11.37 0.55
CA THR A 43 -8.97 10.94 1.87
C THR A 43 -8.11 11.48 3.00
N GLN A 44 -8.75 11.83 4.10
CA GLN A 44 -8.08 12.22 5.35
C GLN A 44 -7.97 11.03 6.34
N LYS A 45 -8.61 9.90 6.03
CA LYS A 45 -8.50 8.68 6.83
C LYS A 45 -7.14 8.02 6.64
N GLN A 46 -6.67 7.34 7.68
CA GLN A 46 -5.49 6.48 7.63
C GLN A 46 -5.78 5.27 6.74
N ILE A 47 -5.28 5.30 5.51
CA ILE A 47 -5.64 4.34 4.46
C ILE A 47 -4.51 3.33 4.21
N ALA A 48 -4.90 2.09 3.94
CA ALA A 48 -4.04 1.10 3.29
C ALA A 48 -4.78 0.47 2.11
N VAL A 49 -4.05 0.21 1.02
CA VAL A 49 -4.56 -0.44 -0.19
C VAL A 49 -3.89 -1.79 -0.33
N VAL A 50 -4.70 -2.84 -0.49
CA VAL A 50 -4.21 -4.20 -0.68
C VAL A 50 -4.91 -4.88 -1.85
N ALA A 51 -4.25 -5.90 -2.43
CA ALA A 51 -4.81 -6.72 -3.50
C ALA A 51 -4.35 -8.18 -3.38
N PRO A 52 -5.05 -9.15 -4.01
CA PRO A 52 -4.72 -10.57 -3.90
C PRO A 52 -3.41 -10.96 -4.62
N THR A 53 -3.02 -10.24 -5.67
CA THR A 53 -1.82 -10.54 -6.47
C THR A 53 -0.84 -9.38 -6.50
N GLY A 54 0.45 -9.67 -6.76
CA GLY A 54 1.49 -8.63 -6.87
C GLY A 54 1.19 -7.62 -7.97
N VAL A 55 0.76 -8.07 -9.14
CA VAL A 55 0.42 -7.19 -10.27
C VAL A 55 -0.78 -6.29 -9.95
N ALA A 56 -1.83 -6.84 -9.34
CA ALA A 56 -2.98 -6.05 -8.91
C ALA A 56 -2.58 -5.02 -7.84
N ALA A 57 -1.73 -5.42 -6.88
CA ALA A 57 -1.24 -4.53 -5.83
C ALA A 57 -0.45 -3.33 -6.41
N ILE A 58 0.46 -3.58 -7.34
CA ILE A 58 1.22 -2.53 -8.04
C ILE A 58 0.27 -1.59 -8.80
N ASN A 59 -0.68 -2.14 -9.56
CA ASN A 59 -1.66 -1.34 -10.30
C ASN A 59 -2.55 -0.48 -9.42
N ALA A 60 -2.88 -0.97 -8.22
CA ALA A 60 -3.64 -0.27 -7.21
C ALA A 60 -2.79 0.74 -6.42
N GLY A 61 -1.46 0.70 -6.56
CA GLY A 61 -0.51 1.46 -5.77
C GLY A 61 -0.47 1.03 -4.31
N GLY A 62 -0.60 -0.26 -4.04
CA GLY A 62 -0.63 -0.84 -2.71
C GLY A 62 0.29 -2.06 -2.58
N VAL A 63 -0.02 -2.93 -1.63
CA VAL A 63 0.73 -4.15 -1.34
C VAL A 63 -0.16 -5.39 -1.39
N THR A 64 0.43 -6.59 -1.44
CA THR A 64 -0.39 -7.79 -1.41
C THR A 64 -0.99 -8.03 -0.01
N ILE A 65 -2.20 -8.62 0.05
CA ILE A 65 -2.89 -8.99 1.29
C ILE A 65 -1.95 -9.76 2.23
N HIS A 66 -1.32 -10.82 1.72
CA HIS A 66 -0.42 -11.67 2.50
C HIS A 66 0.80 -10.90 3.04
N SER A 67 1.34 -9.96 2.27
CA SER A 67 2.44 -9.10 2.72
C SER A 67 2.01 -8.12 3.79
N PHE A 68 0.85 -7.48 3.64
CA PHE A 68 0.36 -6.47 4.58
C PHE A 68 0.05 -7.09 5.94
N PHE A 69 -0.71 -8.19 5.95
CA PHE A 69 -1.14 -8.86 7.19
C PHE A 69 -0.17 -9.95 7.67
N GLN A 70 0.89 -10.29 6.91
CA GLN A 70 1.82 -11.39 7.18
C GLN A 70 1.12 -12.74 7.31
N LEU A 71 0.14 -13.00 6.43
CA LEU A 71 -0.64 -14.22 6.46
C LEU A 71 0.14 -15.40 5.87
N PRO A 72 -0.05 -16.60 6.41
CA PRO A 72 0.43 -17.83 5.78
C PRO A 72 -0.35 -18.09 4.49
N PHE A 73 0.22 -18.91 3.58
CA PHE A 73 -0.48 -19.29 2.35
C PHE A 73 -1.40 -20.52 2.52
N THR A 74 -1.55 -21.01 3.75
CA THR A 74 -2.44 -22.15 4.06
C THR A 74 -3.88 -21.65 4.23
N PRO A 75 -4.90 -22.48 3.90
CA PRO A 75 -6.29 -22.12 4.14
C PRO A 75 -6.56 -21.82 5.62
N PHE A 76 -7.39 -20.82 5.87
CA PHE A 76 -7.82 -20.46 7.22
C PHE A 76 -9.13 -21.18 7.58
N VAL A 77 -9.10 -21.94 8.68
CA VAL A 77 -10.29 -22.60 9.21
C VAL A 77 -10.88 -21.75 10.33
N PRO A 78 -12.14 -21.28 10.22
CA PRO A 78 -12.75 -20.34 11.15
C PRO A 78 -13.24 -21.04 12.45
N THR A 79 -12.30 -21.57 13.22
CA THR A 79 -12.50 -22.20 14.52
C THR A 79 -11.58 -21.58 15.56
N ILE A 80 -11.89 -21.74 16.85
CA ILE A 80 -11.04 -21.24 17.94
C ILE A 80 -9.60 -21.75 17.80
N GLU A 81 -9.44 -23.03 17.44
CA GLU A 81 -8.13 -23.63 17.21
C GLU A 81 -7.43 -23.01 15.98
N GLY A 82 -8.17 -22.78 14.88
CA GLY A 82 -7.68 -22.10 13.67
C GLY A 82 -7.22 -20.68 13.96
N GLU A 83 -7.99 -19.91 14.74
CA GLU A 83 -7.60 -18.56 15.20
C GLU A 83 -6.31 -18.60 16.04
N HIS A 84 -6.20 -19.52 17.01
CA HIS A 84 -4.98 -19.70 17.80
C HIS A 84 -3.78 -20.07 16.94
N ASN A 85 -3.96 -21.00 16.00
CA ASN A 85 -2.91 -21.43 15.08
C ASN A 85 -2.44 -20.27 14.18
N LEU A 86 -3.38 -19.48 13.64
CA LEU A 86 -3.08 -18.28 12.87
C LEU A 86 -2.23 -17.30 13.69
N MET A 87 -2.69 -16.93 14.89
CA MET A 87 -2.01 -15.93 15.72
C MET A 87 -0.63 -16.39 16.20
N SER A 88 -0.42 -17.69 16.36
CA SER A 88 0.90 -18.26 16.71
C SER A 88 1.90 -18.17 15.55
N LYS A 89 1.43 -18.22 14.30
CA LYS A 89 2.26 -18.17 13.08
C LYS A 89 2.61 -16.74 12.67
N ILE A 90 1.75 -15.76 13.01
CA ILE A 90 1.96 -14.36 12.62
C ILE A 90 3.03 -13.72 13.51
N LYS A 91 4.19 -13.40 12.90
CA LYS A 91 5.28 -12.68 13.55
C LYS A 91 5.33 -11.23 13.03
N MET A 92 4.53 -10.35 13.63
CA MET A 92 4.52 -8.94 13.26
C MET A 92 5.51 -8.13 14.08
N THR A 93 6.25 -7.25 13.41
CA THR A 93 7.05 -6.22 14.08
C THR A 93 6.12 -5.22 14.78
N SER A 94 6.60 -4.56 15.81
CA SER A 94 5.85 -3.52 16.53
C SER A 94 5.40 -2.38 15.61
N MET A 95 6.24 -1.99 14.65
CA MET A 95 5.90 -0.98 13.65
C MET A 95 4.69 -1.38 12.81
N ARG A 96 4.64 -2.62 12.30
CA ARG A 96 3.52 -3.12 11.50
C ARG A 96 2.24 -3.25 12.33
N ARG A 97 2.36 -3.68 13.60
CA ARG A 97 1.23 -3.72 14.54
C ARG A 97 0.64 -2.33 14.73
N LYS A 98 1.47 -1.29 14.84
CA LYS A 98 1.03 0.12 14.91
C LYS A 98 0.28 0.57 13.65
N VAL A 99 0.74 0.19 12.45
CA VAL A 99 0.01 0.48 11.20
C VAL A 99 -1.43 -0.07 11.26
N ILE A 100 -1.58 -1.33 11.69
CA ILE A 100 -2.90 -1.96 11.80
C ILE A 100 -3.76 -1.31 12.89
N GLN A 101 -3.17 -0.85 13.98
CA GLN A 101 -3.89 -0.15 15.05
C GLN A 101 -4.38 1.23 14.62
N GLU A 102 -3.59 1.97 13.84
CA GLU A 102 -3.95 3.29 13.34
C GLU A 102 -4.83 3.26 12.08
N LEU A 103 -4.98 2.10 11.43
CA LEU A 103 -5.73 1.95 10.19
C LEU A 103 -7.21 2.34 10.36
N GLU A 104 -7.72 3.28 9.57
CA GLU A 104 -9.12 3.72 9.56
C GLU A 104 -9.86 3.21 8.33
N LEU A 105 -9.16 3.04 7.21
CA LEU A 105 -9.73 2.64 5.92
C LEU A 105 -8.84 1.58 5.24
N LEU A 106 -9.39 0.40 5.03
CA LEU A 106 -8.76 -0.65 4.23
C LEU A 106 -9.45 -0.75 2.88
N VAL A 107 -8.69 -0.64 1.78
CA VAL A 107 -9.21 -0.90 0.44
C VAL A 107 -8.67 -2.23 -0.05
N ILE A 108 -9.56 -3.12 -0.47
CA ILE A 108 -9.22 -4.42 -1.07
C ILE A 108 -9.64 -4.36 -2.53
N ASP A 109 -8.66 -4.19 -3.43
CA ASP A 109 -8.89 -4.20 -4.87
C ASP A 109 -8.90 -5.64 -5.41
N GLU A 110 -9.56 -5.86 -6.56
CA GLU A 110 -9.78 -7.17 -7.19
C GLU A 110 -10.39 -8.21 -6.22
N ILE A 111 -11.40 -7.77 -5.46
CA ILE A 111 -12.04 -8.59 -4.41
C ILE A 111 -12.67 -9.88 -4.95
N SER A 112 -13.01 -9.93 -6.24
CA SER A 112 -13.56 -11.15 -6.88
C SER A 112 -12.63 -12.36 -6.78
N MET A 113 -11.32 -12.13 -6.65
CA MET A 113 -10.30 -13.18 -6.53
C MET A 113 -9.97 -13.55 -5.08
N VAL A 114 -10.57 -12.87 -4.10
CA VAL A 114 -10.33 -13.10 -2.67
C VAL A 114 -11.27 -14.18 -2.16
N ARG A 115 -10.71 -15.25 -1.57
CA ARG A 115 -11.49 -16.33 -0.96
C ARG A 115 -12.14 -15.87 0.36
N ALA A 116 -13.25 -16.52 0.71
CA ALA A 116 -14.00 -16.26 1.93
C ALA A 116 -13.15 -16.46 3.19
N ASP A 117 -12.38 -17.54 3.26
CA ASP A 117 -11.49 -17.85 4.38
C ASP A 117 -10.39 -16.79 4.55
N LEU A 118 -9.81 -16.30 3.46
CA LEU A 118 -8.79 -15.24 3.51
C LEU A 118 -9.37 -13.95 4.07
N LEU A 119 -10.64 -13.64 3.78
CA LEU A 119 -11.29 -12.45 4.32
C LEU A 119 -11.59 -12.58 5.83
N ASP A 120 -12.00 -13.76 6.28
CA ASP A 120 -12.18 -14.05 7.71
C ASP A 120 -10.83 -14.08 8.46
N GLU A 121 -9.76 -14.49 7.79
CA GLU A 121 -8.39 -14.40 8.32
C GLU A 121 -7.97 -12.95 8.55
N ILE A 122 -8.23 -12.06 7.59
CA ILE A 122 -8.01 -10.60 7.72
C ILE A 122 -8.82 -10.04 8.89
N ASP A 123 -10.10 -10.39 8.99
CA ASP A 123 -10.98 -9.97 10.09
C ASP A 123 -10.43 -10.39 11.44
N THR A 124 -10.01 -11.66 11.57
CA THR A 124 -9.43 -12.21 12.80
C THR A 124 -8.19 -11.42 13.24
N VAL A 125 -7.28 -11.14 12.31
CA VAL A 125 -6.06 -10.35 12.58
C VAL A 125 -6.40 -8.93 13.03
N LEU A 126 -7.32 -8.26 12.33
CA LEU A 126 -7.75 -6.90 12.66
C LEU A 126 -8.40 -6.82 14.04
N ARG A 127 -9.32 -7.73 14.35
CA ARG A 127 -9.96 -7.81 15.69
C ARG A 127 -8.95 -8.02 16.81
N HIS A 128 -7.98 -8.90 16.58
CA HIS A 128 -6.96 -9.24 17.57
C HIS A 128 -6.01 -8.07 17.85
N ILE A 129 -5.41 -7.49 16.79
CA ILE A 129 -4.37 -6.45 16.95
C ILE A 129 -4.96 -5.13 17.44
N ARG A 130 -6.21 -4.84 17.10
CA ARG A 130 -6.90 -3.61 17.52
C ARG A 130 -7.61 -3.74 18.87
N TYR A 131 -7.55 -4.90 19.51
CA TYR A 131 -8.25 -5.21 20.77
C TYR A 131 -9.78 -5.00 20.71
N ARG A 132 -10.38 -5.14 19.51
CA ARG A 132 -11.81 -4.92 19.26
C ARG A 132 -12.48 -6.20 18.75
N LYS A 133 -12.47 -7.24 19.57
CA LYS A 133 -12.94 -8.60 19.22
C LYS A 133 -14.39 -8.66 18.73
N ASN A 134 -15.25 -7.78 19.24
CA ASN A 134 -16.69 -7.78 18.93
C ASN A 134 -17.07 -6.97 17.69
N LEU A 135 -16.13 -6.23 17.09
CA LEU A 135 -16.37 -5.39 15.92
C LEU A 135 -15.81 -6.05 14.66
N PRO A 136 -16.62 -6.23 13.61
CA PRO A 136 -16.13 -6.66 12.31
C PRO A 136 -14.94 -5.81 11.85
N PHE A 137 -13.91 -6.49 11.32
CA PHE A 137 -12.64 -5.89 10.92
C PHE A 137 -11.95 -5.05 12.01
N GLY A 138 -12.21 -5.36 13.29
CA GLY A 138 -11.69 -4.55 14.39
C GLY A 138 -12.15 -3.09 14.36
N GLY A 139 -13.29 -2.81 13.70
CA GLY A 139 -13.83 -1.46 13.52
C GLY A 139 -13.16 -0.64 12.42
N VAL A 140 -12.40 -1.25 11.51
CA VAL A 140 -11.88 -0.60 10.30
C VAL A 140 -12.96 -0.57 9.23
N GLN A 141 -13.15 0.56 8.55
CA GLN A 141 -13.97 0.61 7.35
C GLN A 141 -13.28 -0.15 6.22
N VAL A 142 -14.00 -1.02 5.51
CA VAL A 142 -13.44 -1.76 4.37
C VAL A 142 -14.17 -1.38 3.08
N ILE A 143 -13.39 -1.02 2.06
CA ILE A 143 -13.89 -0.82 0.70
C ILE A 143 -13.43 -1.99 -0.15
N PHE A 144 -14.40 -2.74 -0.63
CA PHE A 144 -14.21 -3.85 -1.54
C PHE A 144 -14.39 -3.34 -2.96
N ILE A 145 -13.40 -3.50 -3.83
CA ILE A 145 -13.46 -3.07 -5.24
C ILE A 145 -13.28 -4.30 -6.14
N GLY A 146 -14.18 -4.50 -7.10
CA GLY A 146 -14.05 -5.59 -8.06
C GLY A 146 -15.31 -5.82 -8.89
N ASP A 147 -15.27 -6.84 -9.73
CA ASP A 147 -16.39 -7.28 -10.55
C ASP A 147 -16.55 -8.79 -10.40
N LEU A 148 -17.61 -9.23 -9.72
CA LEU A 148 -17.87 -10.65 -9.42
C LEU A 148 -18.13 -11.50 -10.66
N TYR A 149 -18.39 -10.88 -11.79
CA TYR A 149 -18.56 -11.54 -13.08
C TYR A 149 -17.22 -11.75 -13.84
N GLN A 150 -16.11 -11.23 -13.25
CA GLN A 150 -14.77 -11.50 -13.74
C GLN A 150 -14.22 -12.80 -13.12
N LEU A 151 -12.92 -12.85 -12.86
CA LEU A 151 -12.29 -14.08 -12.38
C LEU A 151 -12.67 -14.38 -10.92
N PRO A 152 -13.12 -15.61 -10.62
CA PRO A 152 -13.40 -16.06 -9.26
C PRO A 152 -12.11 -16.36 -8.49
N PRO A 153 -12.21 -16.59 -7.17
CA PRO A 153 -11.09 -17.09 -6.38
C PRO A 153 -10.60 -18.45 -6.90
N VAL A 154 -9.29 -18.66 -6.83
CA VAL A 154 -8.69 -19.97 -7.15
C VAL A 154 -8.83 -20.89 -5.94
N VAL A 155 -9.51 -22.02 -6.14
CA VAL A 155 -9.75 -23.05 -5.12
C VAL A 155 -9.28 -24.40 -5.66
N THR A 156 -8.22 -24.94 -5.06
CA THR A 156 -7.75 -26.30 -5.39
C THR A 156 -8.62 -27.34 -4.69
N PRO A 157 -8.66 -28.60 -5.19
CA PRO A 157 -9.47 -29.66 -4.56
C PRO A 157 -9.22 -29.84 -3.06
N ASP A 158 -7.97 -29.81 -2.62
CA ASP A 158 -7.57 -29.95 -1.20
C ASP A 158 -8.08 -28.78 -0.34
N VAL A 159 -8.04 -27.55 -0.90
CA VAL A 159 -8.60 -26.33 -0.24
C VAL A 159 -10.13 -26.44 -0.17
N GLN A 160 -10.76 -26.93 -1.22
CA GLN A 160 -12.21 -27.13 -1.25
C GLN A 160 -12.63 -28.15 -0.19
N GLU A 161 -11.96 -29.29 -0.10
CA GLU A 161 -12.23 -30.31 0.91
C GLU A 161 -12.10 -29.75 2.34
N THR A 162 -11.04 -28.97 2.58
CA THR A 162 -10.77 -28.37 3.89
C THR A 162 -11.83 -27.34 4.28
N LEU A 163 -12.30 -26.52 3.35
CA LEU A 163 -13.16 -25.36 3.64
C LEU A 163 -14.66 -25.60 3.45
N ALA A 164 -15.06 -26.61 2.69
CA ALA A 164 -16.47 -26.93 2.43
C ALA A 164 -17.34 -27.14 3.70
N PRO A 165 -16.82 -27.68 4.83
CA PRO A 165 -17.59 -27.76 6.06
C PRO A 165 -17.95 -26.41 6.70
N TYR A 166 -17.25 -25.34 6.35
CA TYR A 166 -17.35 -24.04 7.00
C TYR A 166 -18.00 -22.96 6.14
N TYR A 167 -17.93 -23.10 4.79
CA TYR A 167 -18.40 -22.10 3.84
C TYR A 167 -19.29 -22.72 2.77
N GLU A 168 -20.46 -22.11 2.52
CA GLU A 168 -21.38 -22.51 1.44
C GLU A 168 -20.83 -22.20 0.03
N GLY A 169 -19.81 -21.36 -0.05
CA GLY A 169 -19.11 -20.96 -1.26
C GLY A 169 -17.81 -20.25 -0.94
N PHE A 170 -17.00 -19.94 -1.96
CA PHE A 170 -15.65 -19.44 -1.74
C PHE A 170 -15.45 -17.98 -2.12
N PHE A 171 -16.47 -17.28 -2.59
CA PHE A 171 -16.40 -15.85 -2.85
C PHE A 171 -16.34 -15.07 -1.53
N PHE A 172 -15.78 -13.87 -1.56
CA PHE A 172 -15.62 -13.01 -0.40
C PHE A 172 -16.92 -12.81 0.41
N PHE A 173 -18.05 -12.72 -0.28
CA PHE A 173 -19.37 -12.54 0.37
C PHE A 173 -19.87 -13.79 1.10
N ASN A 174 -19.24 -14.94 0.93
CA ASN A 174 -19.52 -16.15 1.72
C ASN A 174 -18.73 -16.18 3.05
N SER A 175 -17.84 -15.21 3.31
CA SER A 175 -17.12 -15.12 4.58
C SER A 175 -18.06 -14.84 5.74
N LYS A 176 -17.70 -15.31 6.94
CA LYS A 176 -18.50 -15.11 8.17
C LYS A 176 -18.62 -13.63 8.52
N VAL A 177 -17.55 -12.86 8.33
CA VAL A 177 -17.56 -11.43 8.61
C VAL A 177 -18.52 -10.66 7.71
N ILE A 178 -18.61 -10.99 6.41
CA ILE A 178 -19.58 -10.34 5.50
C ILE A 178 -21.01 -10.78 5.78
N GLN A 179 -21.24 -12.03 6.17
CA GLN A 179 -22.56 -12.49 6.64
C GLN A 179 -23.00 -11.74 7.90
N GLN A 180 -22.05 -11.43 8.82
CA GLN A 180 -22.32 -10.64 10.02
C GLN A 180 -22.62 -9.17 9.70
N GLN A 181 -21.88 -8.56 8.79
CA GLN A 181 -22.00 -7.15 8.39
C GLN A 181 -21.84 -7.00 6.88
N PRO A 182 -22.91 -7.13 6.10
CA PRO A 182 -22.87 -6.95 4.65
C PRO A 182 -22.48 -5.51 4.28
N PRO A 183 -21.59 -5.32 3.29
CA PRO A 183 -21.23 -3.99 2.79
C PRO A 183 -22.38 -3.38 1.98
N THR A 184 -22.47 -2.06 1.95
CA THR A 184 -23.37 -1.36 1.04
C THR A 184 -22.93 -1.56 -0.40
N TYR A 185 -23.82 -2.09 -1.23
CA TYR A 185 -23.57 -2.38 -2.64
C TYR A 185 -23.71 -1.10 -3.47
N ILE A 186 -22.66 -0.72 -4.20
CA ILE A 186 -22.62 0.46 -5.08
C ILE A 186 -22.09 0.02 -6.45
N GLU A 187 -22.92 0.15 -7.49
CA GLU A 187 -22.53 -0.23 -8.85
C GLU A 187 -22.29 1.01 -9.71
N PHE A 188 -21.10 1.10 -10.30
CA PHE A 188 -20.78 2.10 -11.31
C PHE A 188 -21.32 1.66 -12.66
N ASP A 189 -22.21 2.43 -13.22
CA ASP A 189 -22.97 2.14 -14.44
C ASP A 189 -22.37 2.75 -15.72
N THR A 190 -21.62 3.83 -15.59
CA THR A 190 -21.07 4.56 -16.74
C THR A 190 -19.77 3.94 -17.21
N ILE A 191 -19.75 3.45 -18.46
CA ILE A 191 -18.59 2.83 -19.09
C ILE A 191 -17.79 3.90 -19.84
N PHE A 192 -16.47 3.96 -19.58
CA PHE A 192 -15.55 4.93 -20.22
C PHE A 192 -14.58 4.29 -21.21
N ARG A 193 -14.48 2.96 -21.24
CA ARG A 193 -13.51 2.20 -22.04
C ARG A 193 -14.00 1.95 -23.45
N GLN A 194 -15.26 1.57 -23.62
CA GLN A 194 -15.91 1.27 -24.88
C GLN A 194 -16.85 2.42 -25.25
N GLU A 195 -16.92 2.75 -26.55
CA GLU A 195 -17.80 3.78 -27.08
C GLU A 195 -18.95 3.19 -27.91
N ASP A 196 -18.76 1.97 -28.46
CA ASP A 196 -19.78 1.26 -29.23
C ASP A 196 -20.87 0.68 -28.30
N THR A 197 -22.07 1.21 -28.46
CA THR A 197 -23.25 0.82 -27.67
C THR A 197 -23.71 -0.62 -27.94
N HIS A 198 -23.52 -1.14 -29.16
CA HIS A 198 -23.85 -2.53 -29.51
C HIS A 198 -22.87 -3.50 -28.83
N PHE A 199 -21.59 -3.17 -28.83
CA PHE A 199 -20.58 -3.98 -28.15
C PHE A 199 -20.75 -3.94 -26.63
N ILE A 200 -21.10 -2.79 -26.05
CA ILE A 200 -21.44 -2.67 -24.63
C ILE A 200 -22.63 -3.56 -24.27
N LYS A 201 -23.71 -3.55 -25.10
CA LYS A 201 -24.87 -4.43 -24.92
C LYS A 201 -24.45 -5.89 -24.93
N LEU A 202 -23.68 -6.30 -25.93
CA LEU A 202 -23.17 -7.66 -26.08
C LEU A 202 -22.33 -8.08 -24.85
N LEU A 203 -21.39 -7.25 -24.40
CA LEU A 203 -20.59 -7.53 -23.20
C LEU A 203 -21.46 -7.68 -21.94
N ASN A 204 -22.51 -6.89 -21.79
CA ASN A 204 -23.45 -7.00 -20.70
C ASN A 204 -24.24 -8.32 -20.76
N GLU A 205 -24.70 -8.72 -21.94
CA GLU A 205 -25.39 -9.99 -22.14
C GLU A 205 -24.48 -11.19 -21.85
N VAL A 206 -23.21 -11.15 -22.26
CA VAL A 206 -22.20 -12.17 -21.90
C VAL A 206 -21.95 -12.18 -20.40
N ARG A 207 -21.76 -11.00 -19.80
CA ARG A 207 -21.54 -10.85 -18.35
C ARG A 207 -22.66 -11.47 -17.54
N LEU A 208 -23.91 -11.23 -17.93
CA LEU A 208 -25.11 -11.70 -17.21
C LEU A 208 -25.55 -13.13 -17.62
N ASN A 209 -24.84 -13.77 -18.55
CA ASN A 209 -25.26 -15.03 -19.18
C ASN A 209 -26.69 -14.96 -19.75
N GLN A 210 -26.99 -13.89 -20.46
CA GLN A 210 -28.29 -13.60 -21.09
C GLN A 210 -28.10 -13.30 -22.57
N LEU A 211 -27.16 -14.01 -23.23
CA LEU A 211 -26.78 -13.77 -24.60
C LEU A 211 -27.96 -13.99 -25.56
N SER A 212 -28.42 -12.91 -26.18
CA SER A 212 -29.46 -12.92 -27.20
C SER A 212 -29.01 -13.65 -28.46
N ASN A 213 -29.95 -14.07 -29.33
CA ASN A 213 -29.58 -14.71 -30.58
C ASN A 213 -28.81 -13.74 -31.51
N GLU A 214 -29.20 -12.47 -31.51
CA GLU A 214 -28.54 -11.41 -32.27
C GLU A 214 -27.06 -11.27 -31.84
N SER A 215 -26.80 -11.11 -30.54
CA SER A 215 -25.43 -10.97 -29.99
C SER A 215 -24.62 -12.26 -30.17
N PHE A 216 -25.28 -13.42 -30.14
CA PHE A 216 -24.61 -14.70 -30.40
C PHE A 216 -24.17 -14.80 -31.88
N GLU A 217 -25.02 -14.43 -32.83
CA GLU A 217 -24.69 -14.40 -34.27
C GLU A 217 -23.54 -13.42 -34.54
N LEU A 218 -23.55 -12.23 -33.93
CA LEU A 218 -22.44 -11.27 -34.01
C LEU A 218 -21.13 -11.85 -33.57
N LEU A 219 -21.10 -12.60 -32.43
CA LEU A 219 -19.91 -13.30 -31.98
C LEU A 219 -19.48 -14.43 -32.91
N GLN A 220 -20.43 -15.19 -33.49
CA GLN A 220 -20.13 -16.26 -34.45
C GLN A 220 -19.52 -15.70 -35.74
N GLN A 221 -19.91 -14.50 -36.18
CA GLN A 221 -19.29 -13.84 -37.36
C GLN A 221 -17.82 -13.49 -37.11
N ARG A 222 -17.36 -13.43 -35.85
CA ARG A 222 -15.95 -13.18 -35.47
C ARG A 222 -15.15 -14.48 -35.38
N TYR A 223 -15.77 -15.66 -35.54
CA TYR A 223 -15.11 -16.96 -35.48
C TYR A 223 -14.33 -17.22 -36.77
N ASN A 224 -13.04 -17.41 -36.64
CA ASN A 224 -12.12 -17.74 -37.72
C ASN A 224 -11.02 -18.68 -37.20
N PRO A 225 -11.22 -19.99 -37.23
CA PRO A 225 -10.26 -20.98 -36.71
C PRO A 225 -8.93 -21.01 -37.45
N ASP A 226 -8.93 -20.60 -38.72
CA ASP A 226 -7.75 -20.60 -39.57
C ASP A 226 -6.96 -19.29 -39.51
N TYR A 227 -7.38 -18.35 -38.64
CA TYR A 227 -6.73 -17.08 -38.49
C TYR A 227 -5.29 -17.24 -38.02
N LYS A 228 -4.34 -16.76 -38.81
CA LYS A 228 -2.92 -16.72 -38.48
C LYS A 228 -2.51 -15.31 -38.16
N ILE A 229 -1.97 -15.12 -36.94
CA ILE A 229 -1.42 -13.82 -36.55
C ILE A 229 -0.27 -13.49 -37.49
N ASN A 230 -0.46 -12.49 -38.34
CA ASN A 230 0.56 -12.01 -39.24
C ASN A 230 1.52 -11.06 -38.54
N LYS A 231 2.76 -10.92 -39.04
CA LYS A 231 3.78 -10.01 -38.47
C LYS A 231 3.35 -8.55 -38.46
N GLU A 232 2.50 -8.18 -39.44
CA GLU A 232 1.97 -6.83 -39.59
C GLU A 232 0.70 -6.57 -38.76
N ASP A 233 0.13 -7.61 -38.15
CA ASP A 233 -1.08 -7.49 -37.37
C ASP A 233 -0.78 -7.25 -35.90
N ASN A 234 -1.21 -6.11 -35.37
CA ASN A 234 -1.05 -5.74 -33.96
C ASN A 234 -2.03 -6.46 -33.00
N SER A 235 -2.62 -7.58 -33.42
CA SER A 235 -3.44 -8.42 -32.56
C SER A 235 -2.61 -9.23 -31.58
N ILE A 236 -3.12 -9.44 -30.37
CA ILE A 236 -2.51 -10.31 -29.36
C ILE A 236 -3.39 -11.55 -29.15
N LEU A 237 -2.78 -12.72 -28.99
CA LEU A 237 -3.51 -13.93 -28.63
C LEU A 237 -3.80 -13.96 -27.13
N LEU A 238 -5.06 -13.99 -26.76
CA LEU A 238 -5.53 -14.25 -25.39
C LEU A 238 -5.85 -15.73 -25.24
N THR A 239 -5.15 -16.41 -24.33
CA THR A 239 -5.34 -17.84 -24.05
C THR A 239 -5.57 -18.10 -22.57
N THR A 240 -6.06 -19.28 -22.20
CA THR A 240 -6.39 -19.63 -20.83
C THR A 240 -5.19 -20.18 -20.03
N HIS A 241 -4.12 -20.66 -20.70
CA HIS A 241 -2.98 -21.37 -20.07
C HIS A 241 -1.64 -20.65 -20.29
N ASN A 242 -0.85 -20.49 -19.22
CA ASN A 242 0.47 -19.84 -19.27
C ASN A 242 1.44 -20.56 -20.21
N ALA A 243 1.55 -21.88 -20.10
CA ALA A 243 2.47 -22.66 -20.92
C ALA A 243 2.22 -22.50 -22.43
N LYS A 244 0.94 -22.31 -22.85
CA LYS A 244 0.60 -22.04 -24.26
C LYS A 244 1.08 -20.67 -24.68
N ALA A 245 0.88 -19.64 -23.84
CA ALA A 245 1.31 -18.29 -24.15
C ALA A 245 2.84 -18.18 -24.24
N GLU A 246 3.55 -18.76 -23.28
CA GLU A 246 5.03 -18.79 -23.23
C GLU A 246 5.59 -19.48 -24.45
N ARG A 247 5.12 -20.70 -24.77
CA ARG A 247 5.56 -21.44 -25.94
C ARG A 247 5.39 -20.63 -27.25
N ILE A 248 4.26 -19.97 -27.43
CA ILE A 248 4.01 -19.17 -28.65
C ILE A 248 4.97 -17.98 -28.71
N ASN A 249 5.19 -17.27 -27.60
CA ASN A 249 6.13 -16.16 -27.55
C ASN A 249 7.56 -16.59 -27.87
N ASP A 250 8.01 -17.72 -27.33
CA ASP A 250 9.35 -18.26 -27.55
C ASP A 250 9.53 -18.73 -29.02
N GLU A 251 8.54 -19.44 -29.57
CA GLU A 251 8.54 -19.90 -30.95
C GLU A 251 8.59 -18.72 -31.96
N GLU A 252 7.79 -17.66 -31.72
CA GLU A 252 7.78 -16.49 -32.59
C GLU A 252 9.07 -15.67 -32.49
N LEU A 253 9.62 -15.50 -31.26
CA LEU A 253 10.90 -14.83 -31.06
C LEU A 253 12.04 -15.60 -31.72
N ALA A 254 12.02 -16.96 -31.68
CA ALA A 254 13.04 -17.80 -32.30
C ALA A 254 13.04 -17.68 -33.84
N LYS A 255 11.87 -17.44 -34.49
CA LYS A 255 11.77 -17.24 -35.95
C LYS A 255 12.43 -15.97 -36.45
N ILE A 256 12.67 -14.98 -35.56
CA ILE A 256 13.31 -13.73 -35.91
C ILE A 256 14.84 -13.93 -35.99
N LYS A 257 15.43 -13.65 -37.16
CA LYS A 257 16.87 -13.85 -37.42
C LYS A 257 17.76 -12.70 -36.89
N ALA A 258 17.18 -11.61 -36.41
CA ALA A 258 17.92 -10.48 -35.84
C ALA A 258 18.74 -10.86 -34.60
N HIS A 259 19.74 -10.06 -34.28
CA HIS A 259 20.57 -10.23 -33.09
C HIS A 259 19.73 -10.23 -31.80
N THR A 260 20.14 -11.07 -30.86
CA THR A 260 19.45 -11.20 -29.57
C THR A 260 20.07 -10.22 -28.56
N HIS A 261 19.25 -9.33 -28.03
CA HIS A 261 19.63 -8.41 -26.97
C HIS A 261 19.00 -8.83 -25.65
N THR A 262 19.79 -8.77 -24.60
CA THR A 262 19.36 -9.13 -23.25
C THR A 262 19.44 -7.92 -22.34
N PHE A 263 18.35 -7.63 -21.64
CA PHE A 263 18.21 -6.53 -20.71
C PHE A 263 17.98 -7.12 -19.31
N LYS A 264 18.85 -6.80 -18.37
CA LYS A 264 18.73 -7.24 -16.98
C LYS A 264 18.09 -6.12 -16.17
N ALA A 265 17.13 -6.50 -15.34
CA ALA A 265 16.53 -5.58 -14.39
C ALA A 265 17.56 -5.13 -13.35
N GLU A 266 17.47 -3.88 -12.96
CA GLU A 266 18.18 -3.34 -11.81
C GLU A 266 17.26 -3.42 -10.59
N ILE A 267 17.71 -4.14 -9.56
CA ILE A 267 16.95 -4.36 -8.34
C ILE A 267 17.71 -3.72 -7.20
N SER A 268 17.08 -2.80 -6.50
CA SER A 268 17.63 -2.12 -5.33
C SER A 268 16.77 -2.39 -4.11
N GLY A 269 17.41 -2.64 -2.95
CA GLY A 269 16.70 -2.94 -1.71
C GLY A 269 15.93 -4.26 -1.75
N GLU A 270 14.79 -4.31 -1.09
CA GLU A 270 13.95 -5.51 -0.97
C GLU A 270 12.84 -5.50 -2.02
N PHE A 271 12.94 -6.33 -3.05
CA PHE A 271 11.86 -6.55 -4.03
C PHE A 271 11.69 -8.05 -4.28
N PRO A 272 10.63 -8.69 -3.73
CA PRO A 272 10.42 -10.13 -3.85
C PRO A 272 10.17 -10.57 -5.29
N GLU A 273 10.80 -11.67 -5.74
CA GLU A 273 10.69 -12.18 -7.13
C GLU A 273 9.23 -12.42 -7.58
N LYS A 274 8.38 -12.92 -6.67
CA LYS A 274 6.96 -13.15 -6.95
C LYS A 274 6.17 -11.87 -7.31
N ASN A 275 6.73 -10.71 -7.00
CA ASN A 275 6.13 -9.40 -7.27
C ASN A 275 6.74 -8.72 -8.51
N TYR A 276 7.69 -9.35 -9.21
CA TYR A 276 8.29 -8.75 -10.39
C TYR A 276 7.21 -8.40 -11.43
N PRO A 277 7.15 -7.13 -11.85
CA PRO A 277 6.17 -6.71 -12.86
C PRO A 277 6.51 -7.25 -14.24
N ASN A 278 7.79 -7.58 -14.47
CA ASN A 278 8.31 -8.12 -15.71
C ASN A 278 9.40 -9.17 -15.42
N GLU A 279 9.92 -9.79 -16.48
CA GLU A 279 11.03 -10.73 -16.39
C GLU A 279 12.32 -10.03 -15.99
N PRO A 280 13.07 -10.56 -14.98
CA PRO A 280 14.32 -9.95 -14.54
C PRO A 280 15.39 -9.98 -15.63
N THR A 281 15.26 -10.88 -16.59
CA THR A 281 16.11 -10.97 -17.78
C THR A 281 15.23 -10.98 -19.02
N LEU A 282 15.01 -9.81 -19.59
CA LEU A 282 14.18 -9.62 -20.78
C LEU A 282 15.00 -9.84 -22.04
N THR A 283 14.58 -10.77 -22.89
CA THR A 283 15.22 -11.09 -24.16
C THR A 283 14.42 -10.52 -25.32
N LEU A 284 15.02 -9.63 -26.11
CA LEU A 284 14.37 -8.92 -27.20
C LEU A 284 15.19 -9.02 -28.50
N LYS A 285 14.51 -8.87 -29.62
CA LYS A 285 15.11 -8.75 -30.97
C LYS A 285 14.44 -7.65 -31.76
N GLU A 286 15.14 -7.03 -32.66
CA GLU A 286 14.52 -6.15 -33.67
C GLU A 286 13.48 -6.93 -34.46
N GLY A 287 12.31 -6.35 -34.66
CA GLY A 287 11.13 -7.01 -35.25
C GLY A 287 10.29 -7.82 -34.25
N ALA A 288 10.68 -7.88 -32.98
CA ALA A 288 9.86 -8.54 -31.97
C ALA A 288 8.62 -7.72 -31.64
N LYS A 289 7.49 -8.41 -31.50
CA LYS A 289 6.24 -7.84 -31.08
C LYS A 289 6.21 -7.72 -29.56
N VAL A 290 5.97 -6.51 -29.10
CA VAL A 290 5.98 -6.18 -27.67
C VAL A 290 4.76 -5.41 -27.25
N MET A 291 4.47 -5.45 -25.97
CA MET A 291 3.41 -4.70 -25.32
C MET A 291 4.02 -3.87 -24.18
N PHE A 292 3.60 -2.62 -24.08
CA PHE A 292 3.89 -1.79 -22.92
C PHE A 292 3.11 -2.29 -21.69
N ILE A 293 3.78 -2.43 -20.56
CA ILE A 293 3.19 -2.87 -19.30
C ILE A 293 3.09 -1.73 -18.25
N ALA A 294 3.38 -0.51 -18.66
CA ALA A 294 3.19 0.72 -17.88
C ALA A 294 2.56 1.80 -18.75
N ASN A 295 2.11 2.89 -18.14
CA ASN A 295 1.66 4.07 -18.87
C ASN A 295 2.83 5.05 -19.05
N ASP A 296 2.89 5.73 -20.20
CA ASP A 296 3.87 6.80 -20.41
C ASP A 296 3.69 7.90 -19.36
N SER A 297 4.77 8.25 -18.69
CA SER A 297 4.83 9.35 -17.75
C SER A 297 4.95 10.72 -18.44
N GLY A 298 5.31 10.75 -19.74
CA GLY A 298 5.47 11.96 -20.54
C GLY A 298 4.14 12.65 -20.90
N TYR A 299 4.25 13.91 -21.39
CA TYR A 299 3.13 14.65 -21.95
C TYR A 299 3.50 15.22 -23.32
N PRO A 300 2.70 14.94 -24.38
CA PRO A 300 1.55 14.05 -24.40
C PRO A 300 1.94 12.57 -24.24
N ARG A 301 1.05 11.77 -23.65
CA ARG A 301 1.26 10.33 -23.52
C ARG A 301 1.30 9.65 -24.88
N ARG A 302 2.40 8.96 -25.17
CA ARG A 302 2.62 8.22 -26.44
C ARG A 302 2.13 6.78 -26.33
N TYR A 303 2.13 6.19 -25.13
CA TYR A 303 1.68 4.82 -24.89
C TYR A 303 0.92 4.67 -23.57
N PHE A 304 0.21 3.58 -23.45
CA PHE A 304 -0.55 3.17 -22.28
C PHE A 304 -0.33 1.68 -22.01
N ASN A 305 -0.63 1.24 -20.79
CA ASN A 305 -0.54 -0.16 -20.41
C ASN A 305 -1.44 -1.04 -21.26
N GLY A 306 -0.88 -1.97 -22.03
CA GLY A 306 -1.55 -2.80 -23.01
C GLY A 306 -1.35 -2.36 -24.47
N LYS A 307 -0.71 -1.20 -24.74
CA LYS A 307 -0.41 -0.79 -26.12
C LYS A 307 0.63 -1.71 -26.73
N ILE A 308 0.34 -2.17 -27.95
CA ILE A 308 1.19 -3.10 -28.71
C ILE A 308 1.99 -2.32 -29.75
N GLY A 309 3.21 -2.77 -29.97
CA GLY A 309 4.08 -2.26 -31.02
C GLY A 309 5.13 -3.32 -31.43
N VAL A 310 5.95 -2.95 -32.39
CA VAL A 310 7.05 -3.78 -32.88
C VAL A 310 8.37 -3.04 -32.60
N ILE A 311 9.36 -3.74 -32.12
CA ILE A 311 10.70 -3.18 -31.93
C ILE A 311 11.27 -2.85 -33.31
N SER A 312 11.42 -1.57 -33.62
CA SER A 312 11.93 -1.09 -34.89
C SER A 312 13.46 -1.19 -34.95
N ARG A 313 14.14 -0.85 -33.87
CA ARG A 313 15.59 -0.94 -33.73
C ARG A 313 16.02 -0.97 -32.29
N ILE A 314 17.22 -1.49 -32.07
CA ILE A 314 17.95 -1.42 -30.80
C ILE A 314 19.34 -0.87 -31.13
N ASP A 315 19.65 0.33 -30.64
CA ASP A 315 20.90 0.98 -30.98
C ASP A 315 22.13 0.41 -30.22
N GLU A 316 23.31 0.93 -30.52
CA GLU A 316 24.58 0.50 -29.91
C GLU A 316 24.62 0.75 -28.39
N GLU A 317 23.88 1.76 -27.92
CA GLU A 317 23.72 2.10 -26.49
C GLU A 317 22.63 1.28 -25.81
N LYS A 318 22.07 0.27 -26.51
CA LYS A 318 20.97 -0.60 -26.04
C LYS A 318 19.66 0.15 -25.77
N ARG A 319 19.42 1.32 -26.37
CA ARG A 319 18.12 1.98 -26.33
C ARG A 319 17.17 1.25 -27.27
N VAL A 320 15.98 0.94 -26.77
CA VAL A 320 14.94 0.21 -27.51
C VAL A 320 13.95 1.22 -28.10
N PHE A 321 13.67 1.09 -29.38
CA PHE A 321 12.70 1.91 -30.09
C PHE A 321 11.54 1.03 -30.55
N VAL A 322 10.31 1.46 -30.26
CA VAL A 322 9.10 0.74 -30.60
C VAL A 322 8.26 1.57 -31.54
N LYS A 323 7.83 0.96 -32.65
CA LYS A 323 6.88 1.54 -33.58
C LYS A 323 5.48 1.01 -33.29
N CYS A 324 4.51 1.91 -33.17
CA CYS A 324 3.09 1.61 -33.01
C CYS A 324 2.35 2.11 -34.25
N ASP A 325 1.25 1.44 -34.64
CA ASP A 325 0.54 1.75 -35.89
C ASP A 325 -0.10 3.15 -35.91
N ASP A 326 -0.57 3.61 -34.77
CA ASP A 326 -1.28 4.89 -34.59
C ASP A 326 -0.36 6.09 -34.36
N ILE A 327 0.97 5.87 -34.31
CA ILE A 327 1.97 6.91 -34.10
C ILE A 327 3.00 6.85 -35.23
N ALA A 328 3.18 7.97 -35.93
CA ALA A 328 4.12 8.06 -37.04
C ALA A 328 5.58 7.93 -36.59
N GLU A 329 5.89 8.43 -35.39
CA GLU A 329 7.24 8.46 -34.82
C GLU A 329 7.53 7.20 -33.99
N GLU A 330 8.81 6.81 -33.95
CA GLU A 330 9.27 5.75 -33.06
C GLU A 330 9.26 6.23 -31.61
N ILE A 331 8.84 5.36 -30.70
CA ILE A 331 8.85 5.63 -29.28
C ILE A 331 10.15 5.10 -28.70
N SER A 332 11.04 5.98 -28.24
CA SER A 332 12.18 5.58 -27.40
C SER A 332 11.64 5.14 -26.04
N VAL A 333 11.97 3.90 -25.64
CA VAL A 333 11.46 3.29 -24.41
C VAL A 333 12.46 3.53 -23.28
N SER A 334 12.02 4.25 -22.26
CA SER A 334 12.78 4.45 -21.03
C SER A 334 12.54 3.32 -20.04
N LEU A 335 13.48 3.12 -19.12
CA LEU A 335 13.27 2.22 -17.99
C LEU A 335 12.12 2.73 -17.13
N GLU A 336 11.30 1.81 -16.67
CA GLU A 336 10.24 2.07 -15.68
C GLU A 336 10.72 1.63 -14.31
N LEU A 337 10.43 2.43 -13.31
CA LEU A 337 10.74 2.16 -11.92
C LEU A 337 9.46 1.72 -11.19
N TRP A 338 9.44 0.48 -10.73
CA TRP A 338 8.39 -0.03 -9.85
C TRP A 338 8.91 -0.06 -8.42
N GLU A 339 8.09 0.45 -7.51
CA GLU A 339 8.43 0.55 -6.10
C GLU A 339 7.78 -0.56 -5.30
N ASN A 340 8.55 -1.16 -4.40
CA ASN A 340 8.04 -2.03 -3.36
C ASN A 340 7.94 -1.22 -2.07
N ILE A 341 6.74 -0.89 -1.67
CA ILE A 341 6.47 -0.08 -0.49
C ILE A 341 6.03 -0.94 0.69
N ARG A 342 6.22 -0.41 1.89
CA ARG A 342 5.48 -0.86 3.07
C ARG A 342 4.81 0.33 3.75
N TYR A 343 3.73 0.06 4.45
CA TYR A 343 3.11 1.06 5.29
C TYR A 343 3.82 1.13 6.65
N THR A 344 4.08 2.34 7.11
CA THR A 344 4.67 2.65 8.42
C THR A 344 3.84 3.71 9.13
N VAL A 345 4.07 3.92 10.42
CA VAL A 345 3.45 5.02 11.16
C VAL A 345 4.51 6.04 11.53
N ASN A 346 4.33 7.26 11.09
CA ASN A 346 5.16 8.37 11.50
C ASN A 346 5.07 8.57 13.01
N LYS A 347 6.21 8.56 13.69
CA LYS A 347 6.26 8.60 15.16
C LYS A 347 5.72 9.92 15.73
N SER A 348 5.83 11.03 14.99
CA SER A 348 5.43 12.37 15.45
C SER A 348 3.98 12.71 15.09
N THR A 349 3.52 12.36 13.89
CA THR A 349 2.17 12.68 13.39
C THR A 349 1.14 11.59 13.66
N LYS A 350 1.60 10.35 13.93
CA LYS A 350 0.77 9.13 14.01
C LYS A 350 0.00 8.84 12.72
N GLN A 351 0.45 9.39 11.60
CA GLN A 351 -0.13 9.11 10.29
C GLN A 351 0.54 7.90 9.65
N ILE A 352 -0.24 7.14 8.89
CA ILE A 352 0.29 6.07 8.05
C ILE A 352 0.97 6.70 6.85
N GLU A 353 2.23 6.34 6.63
CA GLU A 353 3.07 6.79 5.51
C GLU A 353 3.57 5.58 4.73
N GLU A 354 3.94 5.81 3.48
CA GLU A 354 4.55 4.80 2.63
C GLU A 354 6.08 4.88 2.75
N GLU A 355 6.71 3.76 3.02
CA GLU A 355 8.17 3.63 3.08
C GLU A 355 8.64 2.75 1.92
N LEU A 356 9.57 3.26 1.14
CA LEU A 356 10.18 2.51 0.05
C LEU A 356 11.12 1.43 0.62
N LEU A 357 10.84 0.16 0.32
CA LEU A 357 11.69 -0.97 0.70
C LEU A 357 12.71 -1.30 -0.37
N GLY A 358 12.33 -1.14 -1.62
CA GLY A 358 13.17 -1.44 -2.77
C GLY A 358 12.48 -1.07 -4.06
N SER A 359 13.24 -1.11 -5.12
CA SER A 359 12.77 -0.80 -6.47
C SER A 359 13.23 -1.83 -7.47
N TYR A 360 12.45 -1.96 -8.53
CA TYR A 360 12.71 -2.80 -9.68
C TYR A 360 12.67 -1.92 -10.93
N SER A 361 13.78 -1.79 -11.62
CA SER A 361 13.90 -0.98 -12.83
C SER A 361 14.15 -1.89 -14.03
N GLN A 362 13.28 -1.80 -15.05
CA GLN A 362 13.39 -2.58 -16.29
C GLN A 362 12.66 -1.84 -17.42
N LEU A 363 12.91 -2.21 -18.67
CA LEU A 363 12.09 -1.79 -19.78
C LEU A 363 10.64 -2.22 -19.55
N PRO A 364 9.65 -1.31 -19.66
CA PRO A 364 8.24 -1.64 -19.45
C PRO A 364 7.65 -2.38 -20.65
N LEU A 365 8.33 -3.42 -21.10
CA LEU A 365 7.98 -4.21 -22.28
C LEU A 365 7.83 -5.68 -21.94
N ARG A 366 6.91 -6.34 -22.63
CA ARG A 366 6.74 -7.80 -22.62
C ARG A 366 6.48 -8.29 -24.02
N LEU A 367 6.92 -9.50 -24.37
CA LEU A 367 6.56 -10.14 -25.63
C LEU A 367 5.03 -10.25 -25.73
N ALA A 368 4.49 -9.96 -26.92
CA ALA A 368 3.06 -9.75 -27.12
C ALA A 368 2.46 -10.51 -28.30
N TRP A 369 2.97 -11.70 -28.63
CA TRP A 369 2.24 -12.60 -29.53
C TRP A 369 1.12 -13.30 -28.78
N ALA A 370 1.36 -13.71 -27.54
CA ALA A 370 0.34 -14.35 -26.69
C ALA A 370 0.45 -13.92 -25.22
N ILE A 371 -0.69 -13.85 -24.54
CA ILE A 371 -0.79 -13.61 -23.09
C ILE A 371 -1.99 -14.39 -22.53
N THR A 372 -1.98 -14.71 -21.25
CA THR A 372 -3.15 -15.35 -20.63
C THR A 372 -4.24 -14.34 -20.30
N VAL A 373 -5.49 -14.80 -20.30
CA VAL A 373 -6.67 -14.01 -19.89
C VAL A 373 -6.47 -13.43 -18.49
N HIS A 374 -5.88 -14.17 -17.55
CA HIS A 374 -5.55 -13.69 -16.20
C HIS A 374 -4.55 -12.53 -16.21
N LYS A 375 -3.44 -12.68 -16.94
CA LYS A 375 -2.42 -11.63 -17.06
C LYS A 375 -2.89 -10.42 -17.87
N SER A 376 -3.96 -10.57 -18.68
CA SER A 376 -4.57 -9.46 -19.43
C SER A 376 -5.55 -8.63 -18.59
N GLN A 377 -5.84 -9.01 -17.36
CA GLN A 377 -6.72 -8.26 -16.47
C GLN A 377 -6.19 -6.84 -16.24
N GLY A 378 -7.05 -5.84 -16.33
CA GLY A 378 -6.65 -4.42 -16.28
C GLY A 378 -6.14 -3.84 -17.61
N LEU A 379 -5.70 -4.65 -18.59
CA LEU A 379 -5.20 -4.20 -19.88
C LEU A 379 -6.34 -3.88 -20.85
N THR A 380 -6.02 -3.17 -21.93
CA THR A 380 -6.96 -2.84 -23.01
C THR A 380 -6.25 -2.97 -24.35
N PHE A 381 -6.86 -3.70 -25.29
CA PHE A 381 -6.32 -3.94 -26.62
C PHE A 381 -7.24 -3.36 -27.68
N GLU A 382 -6.67 -2.91 -28.78
CA GLU A 382 -7.44 -2.53 -29.97
C GLU A 382 -7.87 -3.76 -30.76
N LYS A 383 -6.97 -4.73 -30.88
CA LYS A 383 -7.23 -6.02 -31.55
C LYS A 383 -6.78 -7.18 -30.68
N ALA A 384 -7.61 -8.20 -30.56
CA ALA A 384 -7.26 -9.43 -29.88
C ALA A 384 -7.78 -10.67 -30.61
N VAL A 385 -6.95 -11.68 -30.64
CA VAL A 385 -7.32 -13.04 -31.06
C VAL A 385 -7.61 -13.84 -29.79
N ILE A 386 -8.79 -14.40 -29.67
CA ILE A 386 -9.26 -15.00 -28.41
C ILE A 386 -9.43 -16.50 -28.60
N ASP A 387 -8.75 -17.27 -27.76
CA ASP A 387 -8.85 -18.71 -27.65
C ASP A 387 -9.27 -19.10 -26.23
N VAL A 388 -10.57 -19.35 -26.09
CA VAL A 388 -11.22 -19.69 -24.81
C VAL A 388 -11.88 -21.07 -24.84
N GLU A 389 -11.51 -21.95 -25.79
CA GLU A 389 -12.03 -23.33 -25.87
C GLU A 389 -11.86 -24.09 -24.55
N ALA A 390 -10.67 -23.94 -23.93
CA ALA A 390 -10.32 -24.55 -22.67
C ALA A 390 -10.61 -23.66 -21.45
N ALA A 391 -11.63 -22.79 -21.52
CA ALA A 391 -12.06 -21.99 -20.39
C ALA A 391 -12.64 -22.88 -19.30
N PHE A 392 -12.00 -22.85 -18.12
CA PHE A 392 -12.31 -23.74 -17.01
C PHE A 392 -13.01 -23.04 -15.82
N SER A 393 -13.07 -21.72 -15.82
CA SER A 393 -13.74 -20.96 -14.77
C SER A 393 -14.73 -19.94 -15.31
N SER A 394 -15.74 -19.63 -14.50
CA SER A 394 -16.70 -18.54 -14.83
C SER A 394 -15.97 -17.23 -15.09
N GLY A 395 -16.52 -16.40 -15.98
CA GLY A 395 -16.01 -15.06 -16.25
C GLY A 395 -14.79 -15.00 -17.19
N GLN A 396 -14.06 -16.08 -17.48
CA GLN A 396 -12.88 -16.02 -18.37
C GLN A 396 -13.22 -15.48 -19.75
N THR A 397 -14.32 -15.94 -20.34
CA THR A 397 -14.79 -15.46 -21.65
C THR A 397 -15.16 -13.99 -21.61
N TYR A 398 -15.91 -13.55 -20.60
CA TYR A 398 -16.23 -12.14 -20.39
C TYR A 398 -14.97 -11.27 -20.22
N VAL A 399 -14.02 -11.73 -19.40
CA VAL A 399 -12.75 -11.02 -19.20
C VAL A 399 -12.01 -10.88 -20.53
N ALA A 400 -11.90 -11.94 -21.33
CA ALA A 400 -11.21 -11.90 -22.61
C ALA A 400 -11.88 -10.93 -23.60
N LEU A 401 -13.20 -11.02 -23.79
CA LEU A 401 -13.95 -10.12 -24.68
C LEU A 401 -13.87 -8.67 -24.22
N SER A 402 -13.98 -8.40 -22.92
CA SER A 402 -13.94 -7.05 -22.35
C SER A 402 -12.57 -6.37 -22.40
N ARG A 403 -11.52 -7.07 -22.85
CA ARG A 403 -10.20 -6.47 -23.11
C ARG A 403 -10.19 -5.58 -24.35
N CYS A 404 -11.07 -5.83 -25.33
CA CYS A 404 -11.15 -5.03 -26.55
C CYS A 404 -12.03 -3.79 -26.38
N ARG A 405 -11.75 -2.79 -27.23
CA ARG A 405 -12.54 -1.54 -27.28
C ARG A 405 -13.78 -1.67 -28.12
N SER A 406 -13.73 -2.51 -29.17
CA SER A 406 -14.84 -2.74 -30.11
C SER A 406 -14.94 -4.21 -30.52
N LEU A 407 -16.07 -4.60 -31.09
CA LEU A 407 -16.30 -5.95 -31.60
C LEU A 407 -15.43 -6.26 -32.82
N GLU A 408 -15.14 -5.26 -33.65
CA GLU A 408 -14.31 -5.40 -34.87
C GLU A 408 -12.87 -5.80 -34.50
N GLY A 409 -12.40 -5.40 -33.34
CA GLY A 409 -11.07 -5.78 -32.84
C GLY A 409 -10.96 -7.24 -32.39
N ILE A 410 -12.06 -7.99 -32.35
CA ILE A 410 -12.08 -9.37 -31.85
C ILE A 410 -12.03 -10.38 -32.99
N THR A 411 -11.15 -11.36 -32.90
CA THR A 411 -11.16 -12.59 -33.70
C THR A 411 -11.19 -13.79 -32.75
N LEU A 412 -12.12 -14.72 -32.96
CA LEU A 412 -12.26 -15.92 -32.13
C LEU A 412 -11.61 -17.10 -32.86
N LEU A 413 -10.63 -17.77 -32.25
CA LEU A 413 -10.04 -19.01 -32.74
C LEU A 413 -10.86 -20.23 -32.33
N SER A 414 -11.59 -20.14 -31.25
CA SER A 414 -12.50 -21.17 -30.77
C SER A 414 -13.93 -20.64 -30.73
N PRO A 415 -14.94 -21.46 -31.01
CA PRO A 415 -16.33 -21.03 -30.94
C PRO A 415 -16.71 -20.78 -29.49
N ILE A 416 -17.49 -19.71 -29.26
CA ILE A 416 -18.08 -19.49 -27.95
C ILE A 416 -19.37 -20.31 -27.88
N HIS A 417 -19.40 -21.28 -26.95
CA HIS A 417 -20.59 -22.05 -26.67
C HIS A 417 -21.37 -21.43 -25.51
N ARG A 418 -22.69 -21.37 -25.61
CA ARG A 418 -23.56 -20.85 -24.51
C ARG A 418 -23.31 -21.61 -23.19
N ALA A 419 -22.95 -22.88 -23.25
CA ALA A 419 -22.60 -23.68 -22.09
C ALA A 419 -21.33 -23.19 -21.35
N ASN A 420 -20.43 -22.51 -22.05
CA ASN A 420 -19.20 -21.94 -21.44
C ASN A 420 -19.44 -20.57 -20.80
N LEU A 421 -20.63 -19.98 -21.00
CA LEU A 421 -21.08 -18.73 -20.40
C LEU A 421 -21.91 -19.05 -19.16
N TRP A 422 -21.27 -19.46 -18.09
CA TRP A 422 -21.98 -19.75 -16.85
C TRP A 422 -21.58 -18.79 -15.74
N ILE A 423 -22.51 -18.50 -14.84
CA ILE A 423 -22.35 -17.66 -13.68
C ILE A 423 -22.77 -18.47 -12.46
N ALA A 424 -21.99 -18.40 -11.41
CA ALA A 424 -22.34 -19.03 -10.15
C ALA A 424 -23.67 -18.44 -9.61
N ASN A 425 -24.60 -19.31 -9.21
CA ASN A 425 -25.92 -18.87 -8.73
C ASN A 425 -25.85 -17.95 -7.52
N ASN A 426 -24.88 -18.17 -6.63
CA ASN A 426 -24.64 -17.32 -5.47
C ASN A 426 -24.18 -15.89 -5.86
N VAL A 427 -23.44 -15.73 -6.96
CA VAL A 427 -23.09 -14.41 -7.51
C VAL A 427 -24.34 -13.67 -7.97
N LYS A 428 -25.24 -14.34 -8.73
CA LYS A 428 -26.51 -13.75 -9.16
C LYS A 428 -27.36 -13.31 -7.96
N ALA A 429 -27.47 -14.17 -6.94
CA ALA A 429 -28.23 -13.85 -5.73
C ALA A 429 -27.63 -12.64 -4.99
N TYR A 430 -26.32 -12.57 -4.87
CA TYR A 430 -25.64 -11.46 -4.18
C TYR A 430 -25.78 -10.13 -4.93
N THR A 431 -25.66 -10.13 -6.26
CA THR A 431 -25.76 -8.91 -7.08
C THR A 431 -27.17 -8.33 -7.19
N ASN A 432 -28.21 -9.10 -6.85
CA ASN A 432 -29.58 -8.61 -6.75
C ASN A 432 -29.79 -7.63 -5.58
N ASN A 433 -28.83 -7.50 -4.65
CA ASN A 433 -28.86 -6.53 -3.54
C ASN A 433 -28.55 -5.09 -3.95
N LYS A 434 -28.56 -4.78 -5.24
CA LYS A 434 -28.37 -3.43 -5.77
C LYS A 434 -29.45 -2.49 -5.20
N LYS A 435 -28.99 -1.36 -4.66
CA LYS A 435 -29.85 -0.30 -4.15
C LYS A 435 -30.02 0.80 -5.18
N GLU A 436 -31.20 1.42 -5.18
CA GLU A 436 -31.48 2.60 -5.99
C GLU A 436 -30.73 3.83 -5.43
N PHE A 437 -30.47 4.81 -6.31
CA PHE A 437 -29.73 6.02 -5.96
C PHE A 437 -30.36 6.79 -4.78
N SER A 438 -31.69 6.88 -4.73
CA SER A 438 -32.43 7.54 -3.64
C SER A 438 -32.23 6.85 -2.28
N GLU A 439 -32.21 5.52 -2.27
CA GLU A 439 -31.96 4.72 -1.07
C GLU A 439 -30.52 4.90 -0.57
N LEU A 440 -29.55 4.88 -1.50
CA LEU A 440 -28.14 5.14 -1.18
C LEU A 440 -27.94 6.55 -0.61
N SER A 441 -28.61 7.55 -1.16
CA SER A 441 -28.52 8.94 -0.71
C SER A 441 -29.11 9.11 0.70
N SER A 442 -30.25 8.48 0.96
CA SER A 442 -30.86 8.48 2.30
C SER A 442 -29.99 7.77 3.33
N GLN A 443 -29.48 6.59 2.98
CA GLN A 443 -28.56 5.84 3.83
C GLN A 443 -27.28 6.64 4.12
N LEU A 444 -26.69 7.30 3.10
CA LEU A 444 -25.51 8.11 3.27
C LEU A 444 -25.68 9.20 4.33
N ASN A 445 -26.79 9.92 4.31
CA ASN A 445 -27.05 10.99 5.28
C ASN A 445 -27.13 10.44 6.71
N GLN A 446 -27.83 9.32 6.93
CA GLN A 446 -27.91 8.67 8.23
C GLN A 446 -26.55 8.17 8.72
N GLU A 447 -25.77 7.55 7.82
CA GLU A 447 -24.44 7.01 8.15
C GLU A 447 -23.41 8.10 8.44
N LYS A 448 -23.52 9.27 7.78
CA LYS A 448 -22.68 10.45 8.10
C LYS A 448 -22.95 10.96 9.51
N GLU A 449 -24.20 11.12 9.85
CA GLU A 449 -24.56 11.59 11.20
C GLU A 449 -24.07 10.59 12.25
N TYR A 450 -24.34 9.29 12.05
CA TYR A 450 -23.82 8.24 12.93
C TYR A 450 -22.29 8.27 13.04
N PHE A 451 -21.59 8.50 11.93
CA PHE A 451 -20.15 8.56 11.90
C PHE A 451 -19.59 9.77 12.67
N ASN A 452 -20.20 10.96 12.52
CA ASN A 452 -19.83 12.14 13.29
C ASN A 452 -19.96 11.89 14.79
N GLN A 453 -21.10 11.33 15.22
CA GLN A 453 -21.33 10.95 16.61
C GLN A 453 -20.29 9.93 17.10
N LYS A 454 -20.01 8.91 16.29
CA LYS A 454 -18.99 7.91 16.60
C LYS A 454 -17.61 8.51 16.78
N LEU A 455 -17.18 9.40 15.88
CA LEU A 455 -15.90 10.11 15.98
C LEU A 455 -15.82 10.95 17.26
N LEU A 456 -16.90 11.63 17.65
CA LEU A 456 -16.99 12.34 18.91
C LEU A 456 -16.81 11.36 20.10
N PHE A 457 -17.49 10.22 20.11
CA PHE A 457 -17.34 9.22 21.17
C PHE A 457 -15.94 8.63 21.22
N GLU A 458 -15.30 8.40 20.07
CA GLU A 458 -13.91 7.92 19.99
C GLU A 458 -12.91 8.88 20.64
N ILE A 459 -13.17 10.18 20.67
CA ILE A 459 -12.32 11.16 21.38
C ILE A 459 -12.26 10.81 22.89
N PHE A 460 -13.37 10.36 23.45
CA PHE A 460 -13.50 9.96 24.85
C PHE A 460 -13.43 8.42 25.05
N ASP A 461 -12.67 7.69 24.23
CA ASP A 461 -12.50 6.22 24.35
C ASP A 461 -11.09 5.90 24.83
N PHE A 462 -10.96 5.32 26.02
CA PHE A 462 -9.69 4.94 26.63
C PHE A 462 -9.42 3.43 26.57
N THR A 463 -10.25 2.65 25.88
CA THR A 463 -10.13 1.18 25.76
C THR A 463 -8.74 0.75 25.26
N ASN A 464 -8.18 1.47 24.28
CA ASN A 464 -6.85 1.17 23.76
C ASN A 464 -5.76 1.42 24.83
N SER A 465 -5.82 2.54 25.55
CA SER A 465 -4.88 2.84 26.64
C SER A 465 -4.93 1.80 27.74
N LYS A 466 -6.15 1.32 28.07
CA LYS A 466 -6.37 0.26 29.04
C LYS A 466 -5.79 -1.08 28.57
N GLY A 467 -6.02 -1.47 27.31
CA GLY A 467 -5.43 -2.68 26.74
C GLY A 467 -3.89 -2.66 26.75
N LEU A 468 -3.29 -1.52 26.43
CA LEU A 468 -1.84 -1.35 26.44
C LEU A 468 -1.23 -1.48 27.86
N ILE A 469 -1.86 -0.90 28.88
CA ILE A 469 -1.35 -1.01 30.26
C ILE A 469 -1.59 -2.43 30.81
N GLU A 470 -2.67 -3.11 30.45
CA GLU A 470 -2.91 -4.51 30.79
C GLU A 470 -1.85 -5.43 30.17
N GLU A 471 -1.49 -5.19 28.90
CA GLU A 471 -0.41 -5.93 28.22
C GLU A 471 0.94 -5.67 28.89
N LEU A 472 1.22 -4.42 29.27
CA LEU A 472 2.44 -4.05 29.98
C LEU A 472 2.53 -4.73 31.34
N LEU A 473 1.47 -4.71 32.13
CA LEU A 473 1.40 -5.41 33.42
C LEU A 473 1.62 -6.90 33.23
N LYS A 474 0.98 -7.54 32.30
CA LYS A 474 1.12 -8.98 32.02
C LYS A 474 2.56 -9.35 31.64
N ASN A 475 3.23 -8.56 30.81
CA ASN A 475 4.62 -8.81 30.45
C ASN A 475 5.55 -8.58 31.60
N THR A 476 5.34 -7.53 32.41
CA THR A 476 6.15 -7.25 33.61
C THR A 476 5.97 -8.32 34.69
N GLU A 477 4.75 -8.84 34.89
CA GLU A 477 4.49 -9.95 35.82
C GLU A 477 5.18 -11.25 35.41
N LYS A 478 5.18 -11.56 34.11
CA LYS A 478 5.87 -12.72 33.54
C LYS A 478 7.37 -12.66 33.80
N ASP A 479 7.96 -11.48 33.66
CA ASP A 479 9.39 -11.23 33.78
C ASP A 479 9.74 -10.56 35.11
N LYS A 480 8.89 -10.68 36.16
CA LYS A 480 8.99 -9.98 37.45
C LYS A 480 10.34 -10.15 38.17
N MET A 481 11.03 -11.27 37.93
CA MET A 481 12.33 -11.54 38.55
C MET A 481 13.44 -10.59 38.06
N PHE A 482 13.23 -9.93 36.92
CA PHE A 482 14.17 -8.98 36.33
C PHE A 482 13.83 -7.51 36.65
N PHE A 483 12.68 -7.24 37.27
CA PHE A 483 12.22 -5.89 37.62
C PHE A 483 12.37 -5.58 39.09
N SER A 484 12.56 -4.29 39.43
CA SER A 484 12.53 -3.83 40.81
C SER A 484 11.15 -4.08 41.46
N THR A 485 11.13 -4.20 42.79
CA THR A 485 9.91 -4.49 43.56
C THR A 485 8.85 -3.39 43.44
N GLU A 486 9.25 -2.16 43.18
CA GLU A 486 8.39 -0.99 43.02
C GLU A 486 7.68 -0.93 41.66
N THR A 487 8.21 -1.64 40.64
CA THR A 487 7.71 -1.55 39.25
C THR A 487 6.25 -1.95 39.12
N ILE A 488 5.84 -3.09 39.68
CA ILE A 488 4.45 -3.58 39.56
C ILE A 488 3.47 -2.68 40.34
N PRO A 489 3.73 -2.29 41.64
CA PRO A 489 2.87 -1.32 42.33
C PRO A 489 2.72 0.02 41.59
N TYR A 490 3.81 0.53 41.00
CA TYR A 490 3.78 1.74 40.17
C TYR A 490 2.87 1.58 38.95
N LEU A 491 3.01 0.48 38.20
CA LEU A 491 2.14 0.22 37.03
C LEU A 491 0.67 0.03 37.43
N ILE A 492 0.40 -0.57 38.59
CA ILE A 492 -0.97 -0.69 39.12
C ILE A 492 -1.57 0.69 39.40
N THR A 493 -0.75 1.64 39.89
CA THR A 493 -1.24 3.03 40.07
C THR A 493 -1.67 3.65 38.76
N ILE A 494 -0.82 3.58 37.72
CA ILE A 494 -1.18 4.08 36.35
C ILE A 494 -2.40 3.35 35.80
N TYR A 495 -2.48 2.04 36.00
CA TYR A 495 -3.63 1.23 35.55
C TYR A 495 -4.93 1.73 36.18
N ARG A 496 -4.94 2.03 37.48
CA ARG A 496 -6.13 2.55 38.18
C ARG A 496 -6.60 3.89 37.62
N GLU A 497 -5.66 4.80 37.35
CA GLU A 497 -5.97 6.10 36.72
C GLU A 497 -6.60 5.91 35.33
N ILE A 498 -6.01 5.04 34.49
CA ILE A 498 -6.54 4.78 33.15
C ILE A 498 -7.92 4.08 33.20
N VAL A 499 -8.13 3.14 34.13
CA VAL A 499 -9.43 2.47 34.29
C VAL A 499 -10.48 3.46 34.77
N GLU A 500 -10.14 4.41 35.64
CA GLU A 500 -11.08 5.44 36.08
C GLU A 500 -11.44 6.41 34.92
N LEU A 501 -10.45 6.82 34.11
CA LEU A 501 -10.69 7.57 32.89
C LEU A 501 -11.65 6.83 31.95
N ASP A 502 -11.43 5.53 31.72
CA ASP A 502 -12.27 4.67 30.86
C ASP A 502 -13.72 4.57 31.42
N ARG A 503 -13.85 4.39 32.73
CA ARG A 503 -15.16 4.32 33.41
C ARG A 503 -15.96 5.62 33.29
N VAL A 504 -15.33 6.76 33.56
CA VAL A 504 -15.99 8.09 33.49
C VAL A 504 -16.31 8.41 32.03
N ALA A 505 -15.42 8.11 31.10
CA ALA A 505 -15.65 8.29 29.66
C ALA A 505 -16.87 7.51 29.16
N TYR A 506 -17.01 6.26 29.58
CA TYR A 506 -18.18 5.44 29.24
C TYR A 506 -19.50 6.07 29.72
N LEU A 507 -19.53 6.61 30.96
CA LEU A 507 -20.71 7.28 31.49
C LEU A 507 -20.99 8.57 30.73
N PHE A 508 -19.96 9.34 30.39
CA PHE A 508 -20.05 10.57 29.62
C PHE A 508 -20.56 10.31 28.19
N GLN A 509 -20.08 9.27 27.52
CA GLN A 509 -20.58 8.87 26.20
C GLN A 509 -22.10 8.55 26.23
N LYS A 510 -22.60 7.93 27.31
CA LYS A 510 -24.05 7.73 27.48
C LYS A 510 -24.82 9.04 27.59
N GLN A 511 -24.28 10.02 28.33
CA GLN A 511 -24.89 11.36 28.45
C GLN A 511 -24.86 12.07 27.10
N LEU A 512 -23.72 12.06 26.40
CA LEU A 512 -23.60 12.66 25.07
C LEU A 512 -24.61 12.09 24.08
N LYS A 513 -24.78 10.75 24.08
CA LYS A 513 -25.76 10.09 23.21
C LYS A 513 -27.20 10.61 23.46
N GLN A 514 -27.57 10.89 24.71
CA GLN A 514 -28.88 11.44 25.02
C GLN A 514 -28.99 12.91 24.61
N ILE A 515 -27.99 13.74 24.91
CA ILE A 515 -27.97 15.17 24.57
C ILE A 515 -28.06 15.37 23.06
N ILE A 516 -27.33 14.58 22.28
CA ILE A 516 -27.35 14.62 20.81
C ILE A 516 -28.74 14.23 20.30
N LYS A 517 -29.36 13.17 20.88
CA LYS A 517 -30.70 12.76 20.52
C LYS A 517 -31.74 13.84 20.80
N ASP A 518 -31.57 14.61 21.88
CA ASP A 518 -32.45 15.70 22.30
C ASP A 518 -32.17 17.01 21.51
N GLU A 519 -31.18 17.01 20.58
CA GLU A 519 -30.78 18.14 19.72
C GLU A 519 -30.46 19.43 20.48
N ASN A 520 -30.00 19.33 21.74
CA ASN A 520 -29.74 20.48 22.58
C ASN A 520 -28.29 20.93 22.49
N LEU A 521 -28.01 21.88 21.60
CA LEU A 521 -26.65 22.36 21.31
C LEU A 521 -26.03 23.14 22.48
N GLU A 522 -26.81 23.91 23.27
CA GLU A 522 -26.29 24.63 24.41
C GLU A 522 -25.81 23.72 25.52
N ILE A 523 -26.60 22.70 25.85
CA ILE A 523 -26.20 21.67 26.81
C ILE A 523 -24.99 20.88 26.26
N LEU A 524 -24.98 20.55 24.98
CA LEU A 524 -23.85 19.85 24.36
C LEU A 524 -22.55 20.65 24.54
N LYS A 525 -22.56 21.94 24.22
CA LYS A 525 -21.40 22.81 24.35
C LYS A 525 -20.89 22.85 25.79
N GLN A 526 -21.77 23.16 26.75
CA GLN A 526 -21.40 23.22 28.17
C GLN A 526 -20.80 21.88 28.67
N ARG A 527 -21.42 20.74 28.28
CA ARG A 527 -20.96 19.42 28.72
C ARG A 527 -19.63 19.02 28.08
N LEU A 528 -19.35 19.46 26.85
CA LEU A 528 -18.05 19.23 26.22
C LEU A 528 -16.95 20.07 26.88
N GLU A 529 -17.23 21.32 27.27
CA GLU A 529 -16.31 22.18 28.03
C GLU A 529 -16.00 21.58 29.41
N ASP A 530 -17.02 21.16 30.15
CA ASP A 530 -16.84 20.51 31.48
C ASP A 530 -16.00 19.23 31.36
N ALA A 531 -16.29 18.42 30.35
CA ALA A 531 -15.56 17.17 30.08
C ALA A 531 -14.12 17.46 29.67
N ALA A 532 -13.88 18.50 28.84
CA ALA A 532 -12.53 18.88 28.44
C ALA A 532 -11.66 19.24 29.66
N ASN A 533 -12.19 19.99 30.59
CA ASN A 533 -11.49 20.32 31.85
C ASN A 533 -11.19 19.07 32.67
N TYR A 534 -12.21 18.26 32.95
CA TYR A 534 -12.07 17.06 33.77
C TYR A 534 -11.04 16.05 33.19
N PHE A 535 -11.22 15.69 31.91
CA PHE A 535 -10.34 14.69 31.29
C PHE A 535 -8.92 15.20 31.08
N THR A 536 -8.75 16.50 30.75
CA THR A 536 -7.43 17.08 30.55
C THR A 536 -6.60 17.04 31.83
N ASP A 537 -7.20 17.43 32.97
CA ASP A 537 -6.51 17.43 34.26
C ASP A 537 -6.12 16.00 34.69
N ASN A 538 -7.02 15.05 34.59
CA ASN A 538 -6.75 13.66 34.97
C ASN A 538 -5.74 12.98 34.02
N ILE A 539 -5.78 13.25 32.71
CA ILE A 539 -4.76 12.76 31.78
C ILE A 539 -3.40 13.37 32.10
N GLU A 540 -3.32 14.68 32.43
CA GLU A 540 -2.04 15.32 32.78
C GLU A 540 -1.47 14.76 34.08
N ASN A 541 -2.29 14.44 35.08
CA ASN A 541 -1.88 13.76 36.29
C ASN A 541 -1.25 12.40 35.96
N THR A 542 -1.91 11.59 35.12
CA THR A 542 -1.39 10.29 34.68
C THR A 542 -0.07 10.45 33.89
N ILE A 543 0.00 11.42 32.98
CA ILE A 543 1.23 11.73 32.19
C ILE A 543 2.36 12.18 33.14
N THR A 544 2.06 12.93 34.17
CA THR A 544 3.06 13.37 35.18
C THR A 544 3.65 12.19 35.97
N LEU A 545 2.81 11.24 36.37
CA LEU A 545 3.27 9.98 36.94
C LEU A 545 4.19 9.21 35.96
N MET A 546 3.84 9.19 34.67
CA MET A 546 4.64 8.50 33.66
C MET A 546 6.00 9.17 33.38
N ARG A 547 6.15 10.48 33.61
CA ARG A 547 7.41 11.22 33.40
C ARG A 547 8.45 10.94 34.46
N ALA A 548 8.05 10.44 35.63
CA ALA A 548 8.92 10.05 36.73
C ALA A 548 8.75 8.57 37.05
N PRO A 549 9.17 7.66 36.16
CA PRO A 549 8.89 6.24 36.29
C PRO A 549 9.63 5.61 37.49
N GLN A 550 8.88 4.86 38.30
CA GLN A 550 9.42 4.00 39.38
C GLN A 550 9.52 2.56 38.84
N ALA A 551 10.33 2.37 37.80
CA ALA A 551 10.53 1.08 37.17
C ALA A 551 11.98 0.91 36.73
N GLU A 552 12.59 -0.22 37.12
CA GLU A 552 13.96 -0.57 36.76
C GLU A 552 14.04 -2.07 36.43
N THR A 553 14.86 -2.43 35.46
CA THR A 553 15.13 -3.84 35.09
C THR A 553 16.58 -4.01 34.62
N ASP A 554 17.17 -5.15 34.93
CA ASP A 554 18.50 -5.58 34.48
C ASP A 554 18.47 -6.37 33.16
N SER A 555 17.28 -6.71 32.66
CA SER A 555 17.06 -7.39 31.37
C SER A 555 16.84 -6.37 30.24
N ARG A 556 17.73 -6.39 29.21
CA ARG A 556 17.58 -5.55 28.04
C ARG A 556 16.32 -5.87 27.24
N GLU A 557 15.94 -7.14 27.13
CA GLU A 557 14.76 -7.57 26.41
C GLU A 557 13.48 -7.08 27.10
N ALA A 558 13.40 -7.27 28.43
CA ALA A 558 12.27 -6.77 29.21
C ALA A 558 12.19 -5.24 29.20
N ALA A 559 13.33 -4.53 29.25
CA ALA A 559 13.38 -3.07 29.12
C ALA A 559 12.86 -2.58 27.77
N ASN A 560 13.21 -3.23 26.68
CA ASN A 560 12.76 -2.86 25.35
C ASN A 560 11.24 -2.98 25.22
N ILE A 561 10.67 -4.10 25.67
CA ILE A 561 9.21 -4.33 25.65
C ILE A 561 8.51 -3.29 26.54
N PHE A 562 9.02 -3.07 27.75
CA PHE A 562 8.49 -2.08 28.69
C PHE A 562 8.48 -0.67 28.07
N ASN A 563 9.64 -0.21 27.61
CA ASN A 563 9.82 1.13 27.03
C ASN A 563 8.89 1.36 25.83
N GLU A 564 8.73 0.35 24.96
CA GLU A 564 7.87 0.46 23.79
C GLU A 564 6.39 0.58 24.15
N LEU A 565 5.88 -0.29 25.02
CA LEU A 565 4.49 -0.26 25.47
C LEU A 565 4.20 1.03 26.26
N PHE A 566 5.12 1.42 27.14
CA PHE A 566 4.97 2.62 27.96
C PHE A 566 4.97 3.90 27.12
N GLN A 567 5.84 4.01 26.10
CA GLN A 567 5.80 5.10 25.12
C GLN A 567 4.49 5.11 24.31
N SER A 568 3.94 3.94 24.02
CA SER A 568 2.68 3.83 23.29
C SER A 568 1.51 4.34 24.14
N ILE A 569 1.45 4.01 25.43
CA ILE A 569 0.45 4.54 26.38
C ILE A 569 0.56 6.06 26.49
N PHE A 570 1.78 6.58 26.67
CA PHE A 570 2.02 8.03 26.74
C PHE A 570 1.53 8.74 25.46
N GLY A 571 1.85 8.16 24.29
CA GLY A 571 1.45 8.71 23.01
C GLY A 571 -0.07 8.75 22.83
N GLU A 572 -0.76 7.70 23.26
CA GLU A 572 -2.22 7.62 23.17
C GLU A 572 -2.90 8.62 24.13
N LEU A 573 -2.46 8.71 25.37
CA LEU A 573 -2.97 9.70 26.32
C LEU A 573 -2.73 11.14 25.85
N SER A 574 -1.54 11.45 25.30
CA SER A 574 -1.21 12.77 24.77
C SER A 574 -2.11 13.13 23.57
N ARG A 575 -2.39 12.16 22.69
CA ARG A 575 -3.30 12.35 21.56
C ARG A 575 -4.73 12.61 22.03
N ARG A 576 -5.23 11.82 22.99
CA ARG A 576 -6.56 12.03 23.60
C ARG A 576 -6.68 13.43 24.21
N LYS A 577 -5.70 13.83 25.02
CA LYS A 577 -5.65 15.16 25.59
C LYS A 577 -5.76 16.25 24.51
N HIS A 578 -4.95 16.15 23.43
CA HIS A 578 -4.97 17.11 22.32
C HIS A 578 -6.35 17.24 21.67
N LEU A 579 -7.03 16.12 21.43
CA LEU A 579 -8.36 16.11 20.81
C LEU A 579 -9.43 16.68 21.78
N ILE A 580 -9.41 16.25 23.03
CA ILE A 580 -10.37 16.67 24.05
C ILE A 580 -10.29 18.16 24.32
N CYS A 581 -9.07 18.74 24.38
CA CYS A 581 -8.90 20.17 24.59
C CYS A 581 -9.41 21.06 23.43
N LYS A 582 -9.59 20.50 22.23
CA LYS A 582 -9.88 21.26 21.00
C LYS A 582 -11.23 20.95 20.38
N ILE A 583 -11.94 19.93 20.88
CA ILE A 583 -13.27 19.61 20.41
C ILE A 583 -14.28 20.60 20.97
N ASN A 584 -15.26 20.94 20.17
CA ASN A 584 -16.38 21.83 20.51
C ASN A 584 -17.68 21.28 19.93
N GLU A 585 -18.72 22.10 19.84
CA GLU A 585 -20.02 21.76 19.27
C GLU A 585 -19.96 21.36 17.79
N ASP A 586 -18.92 21.78 17.04
CA ASP A 586 -18.64 21.26 15.69
C ASP A 586 -17.81 19.98 15.80
N TYR A 587 -18.52 18.85 15.86
CA TYR A 587 -17.95 17.50 15.85
C TYR A 587 -18.08 16.81 14.49
N SER A 588 -18.12 17.59 13.40
CA SER A 588 -18.09 17.05 12.03
C SER A 588 -16.84 16.21 11.79
N ALA A 589 -16.93 15.22 10.90
CA ALA A 589 -15.80 14.37 10.53
C ALA A 589 -14.62 15.22 10.02
N GLU A 590 -14.91 16.26 9.22
CA GLU A 590 -13.91 17.20 8.70
C GLU A 590 -13.14 17.85 9.84
N ARG A 591 -13.85 18.38 10.82
CA ARG A 591 -13.24 19.04 11.99
C ARG A 591 -12.38 18.09 12.80
N ILE A 592 -12.87 16.89 13.07
CA ILE A 592 -12.12 15.89 13.84
C ILE A 592 -10.87 15.42 13.08
N PHE A 593 -10.95 15.27 11.76
CA PHE A 593 -9.77 14.95 10.94
C PHE A 593 -8.72 16.07 10.95
N GLU A 594 -9.13 17.33 10.90
CA GLU A 594 -8.23 18.48 11.07
C GLU A 594 -7.52 18.43 12.43
N LEU A 595 -8.25 18.16 13.50
CA LEU A 595 -7.68 18.03 14.85
C LEU A 595 -6.69 16.86 14.93
N LYS A 596 -7.05 15.70 14.39
CA LYS A 596 -6.13 14.54 14.31
C LYS A 596 -4.85 14.88 13.53
N LYS A 597 -4.96 15.60 12.42
CA LYS A 597 -3.83 16.01 11.57
C LYS A 597 -2.94 17.06 12.22
N SER A 598 -3.49 17.91 13.07
CA SER A 598 -2.75 18.94 13.82
C SER A 598 -1.97 18.40 15.01
N PHE A 599 -2.21 17.15 15.41
CA PHE A 599 -1.50 16.52 16.52
C PHE A 599 -0.02 16.33 16.21
N ARG A 600 0.82 16.64 17.21
CA ARG A 600 2.25 16.32 17.21
C ARG A 600 2.58 15.66 18.54
N GLN A 601 3.13 14.46 18.48
CA GLN A 601 3.46 13.73 19.70
C GLN A 601 4.56 14.47 20.47
N PRO A 602 4.37 14.76 21.76
CA PRO A 602 5.43 15.33 22.60
C PRO A 602 6.61 14.38 22.71
N LYS A 603 7.82 14.91 22.79
CA LYS A 603 9.01 14.10 23.08
C LYS A 603 8.84 13.41 24.42
N PHE A 604 9.03 12.12 24.44
CA PHE A 604 9.01 11.30 25.62
C PHE A 604 10.04 10.18 25.45
N GLU A 605 11.10 10.27 26.25
CA GLU A 605 12.17 9.28 26.26
C GLU A 605 12.20 8.61 27.63
N ILE A 606 12.11 7.31 27.64
CA ILE A 606 12.19 6.50 28.83
C ILE A 606 13.19 5.37 28.59
N ASN A 607 13.98 5.07 29.60
CA ASN A 607 14.84 3.89 29.65
C ASN A 607 14.83 3.33 31.07
N VAL A 608 14.16 2.20 31.26
CA VAL A 608 14.09 1.47 32.52
C VAL A 608 15.24 0.45 32.70
N TYR A 609 16.13 0.33 31.69
CA TYR A 609 17.26 -0.56 31.76
C TYR A 609 18.32 0.00 32.73
N TYR A 610 18.61 -0.73 33.77
CA TYR A 610 19.66 -0.41 34.75
C TYR A 610 20.59 -1.61 34.93
N ASN A 611 21.86 -1.46 34.59
CA ASN A 611 22.84 -2.51 34.74
C ASN A 611 23.74 -2.24 35.96
N HIS A 612 23.46 -2.89 37.09
CA HIS A 612 24.22 -2.77 38.30
C HIS A 612 25.72 -3.10 38.10
N PHE A 613 26.07 -3.98 37.18
CA PHE A 613 27.47 -4.33 36.87
C PHE A 613 28.20 -3.26 36.05
N GLU A 614 27.53 -2.51 35.20
CA GLU A 614 28.15 -1.41 34.42
C GLU A 614 28.31 -0.14 35.24
N THR A 615 27.43 0.14 36.19
CA THR A 615 27.55 1.30 37.09
C THR A 615 28.67 1.13 38.11
N SER A 616 28.83 -0.04 38.70
CA SER A 616 29.96 -0.34 39.58
C SER A 616 31.29 -0.34 38.81
N LYS A 617 31.35 -0.79 37.57
CA LYS A 617 32.51 -0.62 36.68
C LYS A 617 32.75 0.84 36.30
N LYS A 618 31.71 1.63 35.96
CA LYS A 618 31.84 3.04 35.65
C LYS A 618 32.23 3.90 36.85
N GLU A 619 31.80 3.59 38.06
CA GLU A 619 32.27 4.27 39.26
C GLU A 619 33.70 3.88 39.64
N THR A 620 34.07 2.60 39.48
CA THR A 620 35.44 2.12 39.67
C THR A 620 36.34 2.65 38.55
N GLU A 621 35.88 2.68 37.30
CA GLU A 621 36.60 3.26 36.17
C GLU A 621 36.66 4.80 36.22
N LYS A 622 35.67 5.51 36.80
CA LYS A 622 35.79 6.96 37.06
C LYS A 622 36.80 7.26 38.13
N LYS A 623 36.97 6.42 39.14
CA LYS A 623 38.06 6.53 40.13
C LYS A 623 39.43 6.21 39.51
N VAL A 624 39.51 5.19 38.65
CA VAL A 624 40.76 4.81 37.93
C VAL A 624 41.06 5.72 36.74
N LYS A 625 40.03 6.34 36.10
CA LYS A 625 40.21 7.31 35.00
C LYS A 625 40.63 8.70 35.46
N LYS A 626 40.51 9.04 36.75
CA LYS A 626 41.15 10.25 37.32
C LYS A 626 42.67 10.11 37.42
N GLU A 627 43.19 8.87 37.40
CA GLU A 627 44.63 8.58 37.47
C GLU A 627 45.25 8.17 36.11
N LYS A 628 44.43 7.91 35.06
CA LYS A 628 44.90 7.50 33.73
C LYS A 628 44.37 8.37 32.57
N LYS A 629 44.33 9.69 32.78
CA LYS A 629 44.04 10.64 31.69
C LYS A 629 45.33 11.09 30.97
N GLU A 630 46.19 10.12 30.63
CA GLU A 630 47.22 10.32 29.60
C GLU A 630 47.27 9.06 28.74
N LYS A 631 46.99 9.27 27.44
CA LYS A 631 47.10 8.33 26.31
C LYS A 631 45.99 7.29 26.13
N LYS A 632 44.91 7.65 25.43
CA LYS A 632 44.25 6.82 24.44
C LYS A 632 43.94 7.69 23.21
N GLU A 633 44.55 7.35 22.10
CA GLU A 633 44.27 7.90 20.78
C GLU A 633 42.77 7.79 20.43
N LYS A 634 42.19 8.91 20.06
CA LYS A 634 40.81 8.95 19.48
C LYS A 634 40.86 8.14 18.18
N LYS A 635 40.02 7.13 18.01
CA LYS A 635 39.78 6.49 16.72
C LYS A 635 39.34 7.57 15.75
N THR A 636 40.11 7.79 14.70
CA THR A 636 39.82 8.74 13.64
C THR A 636 38.45 8.38 12.99
N PRO A 637 37.51 9.33 12.82
CA PRO A 637 36.24 9.08 12.20
C PRO A 637 36.41 8.53 10.78
N THR A 638 35.48 7.68 10.35
CA THR A 638 35.57 6.97 9.06
C THR A 638 35.66 7.91 7.85
N TYR A 639 34.97 9.04 7.87
CA TYR A 639 35.03 10.05 6.82
C TYR A 639 36.39 10.78 6.79
N GLU A 640 37.03 10.99 7.92
CA GLU A 640 38.34 11.64 8.04
C GLU A 640 39.44 10.76 7.45
N ILE A 641 39.33 9.43 7.57
CA ILE A 641 40.28 8.50 6.93
C ILE A 641 40.11 8.56 5.40
N SER A 642 38.90 8.65 4.85
CA SER A 642 38.67 8.82 3.41
C SER A 642 39.29 10.14 2.91
N TYR A 643 39.16 11.20 3.69
CA TYR A 643 39.68 12.50 3.34
C TYR A 643 41.22 12.53 3.37
N GLN A 644 41.84 11.87 4.35
CA GLN A 644 43.32 11.74 4.40
C GLN A 644 43.84 10.98 3.18
N MET A 645 43.20 9.87 2.80
CA MET A 645 43.59 9.11 1.59
C MET A 645 43.43 9.94 0.30
N TYR A 646 42.38 10.79 0.24
CA TYR A 646 42.22 11.74 -0.85
C TYR A 646 43.38 12.78 -0.89
N LYS A 647 43.74 13.34 0.25
CA LYS A 647 44.92 14.25 0.36
C LYS A 647 46.26 13.60 0.00
N GLU A 648 46.36 12.28 0.16
CA GLU A 648 47.52 11.48 -0.27
C GLU A 648 47.54 11.25 -1.80
N GLY A 649 46.54 11.77 -2.54
CA GLY A 649 46.46 11.72 -4.00
C GLY A 649 45.74 10.50 -4.55
N LYS A 650 45.01 9.74 -3.74
CA LYS A 650 44.20 8.60 -4.22
C LYS A 650 42.89 9.07 -4.82
N THR A 651 42.45 8.42 -5.89
CA THR A 651 41.16 8.68 -6.53
C THR A 651 39.98 8.09 -5.70
N ILE A 652 38.76 8.56 -5.95
CA ILE A 652 37.56 8.05 -5.29
C ILE A 652 37.41 6.53 -5.48
N GLU A 653 37.72 6.02 -6.67
CA GLU A 653 37.68 4.60 -7.02
C GLU A 653 38.73 3.78 -6.24
N GLU A 654 39.92 4.31 -6.07
CA GLU A 654 40.99 3.66 -5.31
C GLU A 654 40.65 3.61 -3.83
N ILE A 655 40.12 4.71 -3.25
CA ILE A 655 39.67 4.78 -1.86
C ILE A 655 38.48 3.83 -1.63
N SER A 656 37.55 3.76 -2.58
CA SER A 656 36.38 2.86 -2.56
C SER A 656 36.84 1.40 -2.48
N LYS A 657 37.79 0.98 -3.34
CA LYS A 657 38.32 -0.39 -3.36
C LYS A 657 39.10 -0.73 -2.07
N GLU A 658 40.01 0.16 -1.67
CA GLU A 658 40.89 -0.09 -0.51
C GLU A 658 40.10 -0.14 0.82
N ARG A 659 39.03 0.66 0.93
CA ARG A 659 38.21 0.72 2.12
C ARG A 659 36.97 -0.18 2.07
N ASN A 660 36.73 -0.87 0.97
CA ASN A 660 35.58 -1.72 0.72
C ASN A 660 34.23 -0.98 0.95
N PHE A 661 34.13 0.26 0.46
CA PHE A 661 32.94 1.08 0.42
C PHE A 661 32.50 1.34 -1.02
N THR A 662 31.22 1.72 -1.21
CA THR A 662 30.77 2.15 -2.54
C THR A 662 31.31 3.54 -2.89
N ILE A 663 31.45 3.85 -4.17
CA ILE A 663 31.85 5.17 -4.67
C ILE A 663 30.99 6.27 -4.06
N GLY A 664 29.65 6.10 -4.06
CA GLY A 664 28.72 7.05 -3.45
C GLY A 664 28.91 7.25 -1.94
N THR A 665 29.46 6.27 -1.21
CA THR A 665 29.83 6.42 0.21
C THR A 665 31.06 7.30 0.36
N ILE A 666 32.05 7.15 -0.50
CA ILE A 666 33.28 7.98 -0.49
C ILE A 666 32.92 9.41 -0.91
N GLU A 667 32.10 9.59 -1.96
CA GLU A 667 31.57 10.90 -2.38
C GLU A 667 30.87 11.61 -1.20
N ASN A 668 30.04 10.89 -0.42
CA ASN A 668 29.37 11.44 0.76
C ASN A 668 30.35 11.75 1.91
N HIS A 669 31.47 11.03 2.06
CA HIS A 669 32.50 11.37 3.02
C HIS A 669 33.23 12.69 2.63
N LEU A 670 33.52 12.87 1.34
CA LEU A 670 34.23 14.05 0.83
C LEU A 670 33.33 15.28 0.73
N SER A 671 32.03 15.14 0.50
CA SER A 671 31.08 16.26 0.46
C SER A 671 31.06 17.11 1.74
N ARG A 672 31.39 16.51 2.89
CA ARG A 672 31.51 17.22 4.18
C ARG A 672 32.66 18.26 4.15
N TYR A 673 33.73 17.97 3.44
CA TYR A 673 34.89 18.85 3.32
C TYR A 673 34.73 19.90 2.21
N ILE A 674 33.77 19.69 1.30
CA ILE A 674 33.29 20.71 0.38
C ILE A 674 32.50 21.78 1.15
N THR A 675 31.66 21.37 2.11
CA THR A 675 30.90 22.29 2.97
C THR A 675 31.83 23.18 3.82
N THR A 676 32.97 22.67 4.25
CA THR A 676 33.99 23.44 5.03
C THR A 676 34.92 24.24 4.15
N GLY A 677 34.89 24.06 2.82
CA GLY A 677 35.75 24.77 1.88
C GLY A 677 37.18 24.19 1.77
N GLU A 678 37.40 22.98 2.31
CA GLU A 678 38.72 22.31 2.28
C GLU A 678 38.98 21.56 0.96
N ILE A 679 37.93 21.26 0.19
CA ILE A 679 37.95 20.66 -1.15
C ILE A 679 37.03 21.49 -2.03
N SER A 680 37.43 21.70 -3.30
CA SER A 680 36.57 22.36 -4.27
C SER A 680 35.66 21.38 -5.00
N VAL A 681 34.41 21.77 -5.27
CA VAL A 681 33.45 20.93 -6.00
C VAL A 681 33.85 20.72 -7.45
N GLU A 682 34.61 21.66 -8.05
CA GLU A 682 35.14 21.60 -9.40
C GLU A 682 36.16 20.46 -9.59
N GLU A 683 36.70 19.89 -8.51
CA GLU A 683 37.57 18.73 -8.57
C GLU A 683 36.82 17.43 -8.94
N PHE A 684 35.49 17.39 -8.73
CA PHE A 684 34.67 16.19 -8.93
C PHE A 684 33.52 16.37 -9.93
N VAL A 685 33.19 17.61 -10.25
CA VAL A 685 32.04 17.94 -11.12
C VAL A 685 32.47 18.93 -12.18
N PRO A 686 32.22 18.66 -13.48
CA PRO A 686 32.52 19.62 -14.54
C PRO A 686 31.80 20.95 -14.28
N GLU A 687 32.56 22.06 -14.49
CA GLU A 687 32.10 23.43 -14.16
C GLU A 687 30.78 23.81 -14.84
N GLU A 688 30.55 23.29 -16.04
CA GLU A 688 29.32 23.51 -16.83
C GLU A 688 28.04 23.04 -16.16
N PHE A 689 28.10 22.06 -15.24
CA PHE A 689 26.94 21.54 -14.53
C PHE A 689 26.69 22.22 -13.18
N ILE A 690 27.67 22.93 -12.62
CA ILE A 690 27.54 23.46 -11.24
C ILE A 690 26.52 24.57 -11.14
N ALA A 691 26.53 25.56 -12.04
CA ALA A 691 25.62 26.68 -12.02
C ALA A 691 24.17 26.27 -12.32
N PRO A 692 23.87 25.46 -13.37
CA PRO A 692 22.52 24.99 -13.65
C PRO A 692 21.91 24.16 -12.50
N VAL A 693 22.71 23.29 -11.87
CA VAL A 693 22.24 22.45 -10.75
C VAL A 693 21.97 23.31 -9.51
N LYS A 694 22.77 24.33 -9.23
CA LYS A 694 22.52 25.28 -8.13
C LYS A 694 21.20 26.06 -8.33
N GLU A 695 20.88 26.46 -9.55
CA GLU A 695 19.63 27.14 -9.88
C GLU A 695 18.43 26.20 -9.61
N LEU A 696 18.51 24.94 -10.01
CA LEU A 696 17.45 23.95 -9.76
C LEU A 696 17.25 23.68 -8.26
N PHE A 697 18.31 23.57 -7.48
CA PHE A 697 18.21 23.49 -6.03
C PHE A 697 17.59 24.73 -5.40
N SER A 698 17.93 25.91 -5.89
CA SER A 698 17.34 27.20 -5.43
C SER A 698 15.87 27.33 -5.80
N ALA A 699 15.43 26.69 -6.89
CA ALA A 699 14.03 26.58 -7.27
C ALA A 699 13.21 25.54 -6.44
N GLY A 700 13.86 24.83 -5.52
CA GLY A 700 13.23 23.83 -4.64
C GLY A 700 13.10 22.43 -5.24
N GLU A 701 13.80 22.14 -6.35
CA GLU A 701 13.80 20.84 -6.97
C GLU A 701 14.50 19.78 -6.10
N THR A 702 13.99 18.54 -6.14
CA THR A 702 14.57 17.41 -5.41
C THR A 702 15.79 16.83 -6.12
N LEU A 703 16.67 16.13 -5.38
CA LEU A 703 17.81 15.42 -5.95
C LEU A 703 17.43 14.50 -7.12
N SER A 704 16.30 13.79 -6.98
CA SER A 704 15.81 12.87 -8.04
C SER A 704 15.31 13.62 -9.28
N SER A 705 14.65 14.78 -9.08
CA SER A 705 14.20 15.62 -10.19
C SER A 705 15.39 16.19 -10.96
N ILE A 706 16.39 16.70 -10.25
CA ILE A 706 17.62 17.26 -10.85
C ILE A 706 18.41 16.18 -11.58
N PHE A 707 18.54 14.98 -11.00
CA PHE A 707 19.20 13.85 -11.66
C PHE A 707 18.54 13.52 -13.02
N ASN A 708 17.21 13.52 -13.07
CA ASN A 708 16.45 13.28 -14.30
C ASN A 708 16.61 14.43 -15.30
N THR A 709 16.61 15.67 -14.83
CA THR A 709 16.81 16.86 -15.68
C THR A 709 18.21 16.89 -16.30
N MET A 710 19.21 16.37 -15.59
CA MET A 710 20.59 16.26 -16.06
C MET A 710 20.85 14.99 -16.89
N GLU A 711 19.81 14.25 -17.27
CA GLU A 711 19.87 13.05 -18.12
C GLU A 711 20.91 12.00 -17.67
N GLY A 712 21.20 11.95 -16.36
CA GLY A 712 22.17 11.01 -15.79
C GLY A 712 23.65 11.40 -16.00
N ASN A 713 23.95 12.59 -16.50
CA ASN A 713 25.31 13.07 -16.67
C ASN A 713 26.06 13.31 -15.35
N LEU A 714 25.34 13.33 -14.22
CA LEU A 714 25.91 13.47 -12.89
C LEU A 714 25.42 12.35 -11.98
N SER A 715 26.32 11.82 -11.13
CA SER A 715 25.92 10.87 -10.07
C SER A 715 25.12 11.57 -8.95
N PHE A 716 24.34 10.81 -8.20
CA PHE A 716 23.70 11.33 -6.98
C PHE A 716 24.71 11.87 -5.96
N GLY A 717 25.92 11.31 -5.92
CA GLY A 717 27.00 11.79 -5.08
C GLY A 717 27.50 13.16 -5.53
N GLN A 718 27.70 13.35 -6.83
CA GLN A 718 28.11 14.63 -7.43
C GLN A 718 27.03 15.72 -7.22
N LEU A 719 25.75 15.39 -7.33
CA LEU A 719 24.65 16.31 -7.00
C LEU A 719 24.68 16.73 -5.51
N ARG A 720 24.98 15.80 -4.59
CA ARG A 720 25.17 16.12 -3.17
C ARG A 720 26.40 16.99 -2.93
N MET A 721 27.47 16.79 -3.68
CA MET A 721 28.66 17.64 -3.61
C MET A 721 28.37 19.07 -4.06
N ILE A 722 27.57 19.28 -5.11
CA ILE A 722 27.11 20.62 -5.51
C ILE A 722 26.23 21.23 -4.43
N ARG A 723 25.27 20.47 -3.88
CA ARG A 723 24.40 20.94 -2.78
C ARG A 723 25.20 21.33 -1.54
N ALA A 724 26.31 20.64 -1.26
CA ALA A 724 27.20 20.96 -0.15
C ALA A 724 27.86 22.35 -0.25
N THR A 725 27.90 22.95 -1.45
CA THR A 725 28.37 24.33 -1.66
C THR A 725 27.31 25.39 -1.34
N MET A 726 26.06 24.99 -0.96
CA MET A 726 24.93 25.87 -0.69
C MET A 726 24.51 25.76 0.80
N PRO A 727 25.18 26.48 1.72
CA PRO A 727 24.99 26.29 3.16
C PRO A 727 23.56 26.59 3.65
N GLU A 728 22.80 27.41 2.94
CA GLU A 728 21.40 27.74 3.28
C GLU A 728 20.45 26.56 3.04
N LEU A 729 20.80 25.61 2.18
CA LEU A 729 20.04 24.39 1.88
C LEU A 729 20.59 23.15 2.58
N ALA A 730 21.79 23.22 3.16
CA ALA A 730 22.43 22.10 3.85
C ALA A 730 21.78 21.75 5.20
N SER A 731 20.94 22.64 5.76
CA SER A 731 20.22 22.41 7.02
C SER A 731 18.85 21.69 6.85
N GLN A 732 18.38 21.49 5.64
CA GLN A 732 17.22 20.64 5.35
C GLN A 732 17.71 19.23 5.09
N SER A 733 17.73 18.41 6.16
CA SER A 733 18.04 16.99 6.10
C SER A 733 17.20 16.26 5.03
N ASP A 734 17.86 15.37 4.30
CA ASP A 734 17.25 14.40 3.38
C ASP A 734 16.00 13.75 4.03
N SER A 735 14.83 14.17 3.61
CA SER A 735 13.55 13.51 3.93
C SER A 735 12.99 12.89 2.66
#